data_1f585d6b1469e3de5b0cb0108ee740dd
#
_entry.id   1f585d6b1469e3de5b0cb0108ee740dd
#
_cell.length_a   1.000
_cell.length_b   1.000
_cell.length_c   1.000
_cell.angle_alpha   90.00
_cell.angle_beta   90.00
_cell.angle_gamma   90.00
#
_symmetry.space_group_name_H-M   'P 1'
#
loop_
_entity.id
_entity.type
_entity.pdbx_description
1 polymer ?
#
loop_
_entity_poly.entity_id
_entity_poly.type
_entity_poly.pdbx_seq_one_letter_code
_entity_poly.pdbx_strand_id
1 'polypeptide(L)'
;MANTEAWTVHLRGCLFSFHKELIVLLMQLNQWITRAMGLLLLTSLVTSVYGQNTGSLTGRIVEEGNGAPVIGVTVTLQKHNRILVTDEVGRFSTANLGSGAETLLISGAGYAGKEIKIEIPIGGVLDLGDLPIQPTQLQDYQAYVGVVNDLEINESGDTQAVSTSVIVSNDVYLKNSGYQFSQFRHRTRGYDSRYEQRYINGISFNEQVRGVFNYSSIGALNDLTRNGNRINYLGASDFSFGDIGGSENINMRPSTYRRGGKVTLSGANRNYYLRGMASYNSGLLDNGWAFTSLLGGRYAYEGVVEGTFYKNISYALGAEKQWDNGTHSVSFITFGSPVERAQQGSSVQQAVDLVGCSTYNPNWGWQNGKKRNARVVKSWDPTAILSYVFAPNKETTWTTGLGVHYNRYGRSGLNWYNGADPRPDYYRYLPNYFEGQPFMQKYYTYLWQTGQISQIDWDRLYNTNHINNISGDGSAIYMVEERRSDLFESALNSTYTTRLNDHVKLSAGMGYKYSLSRQFKTVDDLLGANYLLDVDKFAERDFPGDQTTIQNDLNRPGRRVYEGDVFGYDYRYYLHSLDAWVQQEHNYHYIDLYYGSRIALNTLQRNGLMRNGRYPDSSFGKGDVHTFVTFDAKAGITYKINGRHLITANASVQSRPPLAYHLYVSPDITDNVVPSIKSSKNANIDLNYIFSTPKVNGRIGLFYTTFWDDMDKAAYYNDVQRTFVFHTLYDLEKVHRGIEVGINWAPTSALNFDFIGTAAQYYYNNNPMGVMNSTNGNVVNQEERALMKDLYIGGVPQVLGTIGINYFINYWFLSLNVNGFGMNHIDPAPIRRLASNYSQVLSQEAIDRLPEGPGRADAQKKHDAYKLMTTQERFASGCTMDLSIGKIIYLPGRQQINFNASVQNLLNKRDIRTGGYEQGRINLLYPENFGNKHFYMQGINFFINASYLF
;
A
#
# COMPACT_ATOMS: atom_id res chain seq x y z
N MET A 1 22.02 56.55 10.64
CA MET A 1 22.45 55.75 11.78
C MET A 1 21.34 55.59 12.82
N ALA A 2 20.11 55.33 12.44
CA ALA A 2 18.98 55.15 13.39
C ALA A 2 18.07 53.95 13.09
N ASN A 3 18.51 53.04 12.21
CA ASN A 3 17.72 51.84 11.84
C ASN A 3 18.38 50.50 12.12
N THR A 4 19.52 50.46 12.83
CA THR A 4 20.22 49.23 13.16
C THR A 4 19.99 48.75 14.60
N GLU A 5 19.44 49.59 15.47
CA GLU A 5 19.19 49.21 16.88
C GLU A 5 17.80 48.55 17.09
N ALA A 6 16.83 48.80 16.25
CA ALA A 6 15.46 48.23 16.34
C ALA A 6 15.44 46.72 15.99
N TRP A 7 16.29 46.27 15.09
CA TRP A 7 16.37 44.85 14.68
C TRP A 7 17.09 43.97 15.70
N THR A 8 18.06 44.52 16.46
CA THR A 8 18.79 43.76 17.47
C THR A 8 18.01 43.51 18.76
N VAL A 9 17.05 44.36 19.08
CA VAL A 9 16.16 44.18 20.25
C VAL A 9 15.05 43.14 19.96
N HIS A 10 14.51 43.10 18.73
CA HIS A 10 13.48 42.11 18.36
C HIS A 10 14.05 40.69 18.25
N LEU A 11 15.28 40.52 17.73
CA LEU A 11 15.95 39.21 17.64
C LEU A 11 16.37 38.68 19.02
N ARG A 12 16.75 39.54 19.95
CA ARG A 12 17.06 39.13 21.35
C ARG A 12 15.78 38.76 22.12
N GLY A 13 14.65 39.39 21.84
CA GLY A 13 13.36 39.06 22.47
C GLY A 13 12.83 37.69 22.03
N CYS A 14 12.88 37.39 20.72
CA CYS A 14 12.45 36.11 20.17
C CYS A 14 13.37 34.94 20.57
N LEU A 15 14.68 35.15 20.60
CA LEU A 15 15.66 34.14 21.06
C LEU A 15 15.51 33.85 22.56
N PHE A 16 15.20 34.85 23.41
CA PHE A 16 14.99 34.64 24.83
C PHE A 16 13.66 33.97 25.18
N SER A 17 12.60 34.19 24.39
CA SER A 17 11.31 33.49 24.51
C SER A 17 11.46 32.02 24.11
N PHE A 18 12.12 31.75 22.99
CA PHE A 18 12.35 30.39 22.49
C PHE A 18 13.26 29.59 23.45
N HIS A 19 14.25 30.24 24.06
CA HIS A 19 15.12 29.60 25.05
C HIS A 19 14.39 29.29 26.38
N LYS A 20 13.46 30.12 26.80
CA LYS A 20 12.67 29.87 28.01
C LYS A 20 11.65 28.72 27.81
N GLU A 21 10.97 28.69 26.67
CA GLU A 21 10.03 27.60 26.35
C GLU A 21 10.76 26.26 26.12
N LEU A 22 11.93 26.28 25.48
CA LEU A 22 12.75 25.09 25.28
C LEU A 22 13.33 24.58 26.62
N ILE A 23 13.73 25.47 27.51
CA ILE A 23 14.24 25.09 28.87
C ILE A 23 13.09 24.54 29.73
N VAL A 24 11.90 25.10 29.65
CA VAL A 24 10.70 24.59 30.36
C VAL A 24 10.31 23.23 29.81
N LEU A 25 10.32 23.05 28.48
CA LEU A 25 10.03 21.78 27.83
C LEU A 25 11.09 20.71 28.18
N LEU A 26 12.37 21.08 28.18
CA LEU A 26 13.48 20.20 28.58
C LEU A 26 13.44 19.86 30.07
N MET A 27 13.04 20.81 30.95
CA MET A 27 12.85 20.53 32.38
C MET A 27 11.63 19.62 32.63
N GLN A 28 10.53 19.79 31.90
CA GLN A 28 9.38 18.89 31.96
C GLN A 28 9.74 17.50 31.39
N LEU A 29 10.46 17.45 30.30
CA LEU A 29 10.95 16.20 29.69
C LEU A 29 11.93 15.49 30.66
N ASN A 30 12.80 16.21 31.31
CA ASN A 30 13.74 15.64 32.29
C ASN A 30 13.00 15.10 33.53
N GLN A 31 11.93 15.75 33.99
CA GLN A 31 11.09 15.24 35.09
C GLN A 31 10.32 13.98 34.68
N TRP A 32 9.86 13.90 33.42
CA TRP A 32 9.19 12.71 32.88
C TRP A 32 10.19 11.56 32.66
N ILE A 33 11.38 11.88 32.13
CA ILE A 33 12.46 10.89 31.93
C ILE A 33 12.95 10.36 33.28
N THR A 34 13.11 11.23 34.29
CA THR A 34 13.53 10.81 35.62
C THR A 34 12.47 9.97 36.33
N ARG A 35 11.21 10.29 36.15
CA ARG A 35 10.07 9.46 36.65
C ARG A 35 9.96 8.15 35.92
N ALA A 36 10.11 8.15 34.57
CA ALA A 36 10.11 6.92 33.74
C ALA A 36 11.33 6.04 34.05
N MET A 37 12.51 6.63 34.24
CA MET A 37 13.71 5.89 34.68
C MET A 37 13.59 5.40 36.13
N GLY A 38 12.91 6.16 37.00
CA GLY A 38 12.63 5.73 38.37
C GLY A 38 11.66 4.54 38.41
N LEU A 39 10.65 4.50 37.55
CA LEU A 39 9.77 3.34 37.39
C LEU A 39 10.51 2.13 36.78
N LEU A 40 11.39 2.36 35.82
CA LEU A 40 12.25 1.33 35.20
C LEU A 40 13.25 0.73 36.20
N LEU A 41 13.81 1.53 37.11
CA LEU A 41 14.70 1.05 38.16
C LEU A 41 13.94 0.33 39.30
N LEU A 42 12.69 0.67 39.58
CA LEU A 42 11.87 -0.02 40.59
C LEU A 42 11.44 -1.41 40.11
N THR A 43 11.28 -1.65 38.79
CA THR A 43 10.96 -2.98 38.25
C THR A 43 12.16 -3.93 38.20
N SER A 44 13.41 -3.39 38.29
CA SER A 44 14.62 -4.20 38.27
C SER A 44 15.09 -4.73 39.63
N LEU A 45 14.40 -4.35 40.72
CA LEU A 45 14.84 -4.68 42.10
C LEU A 45 14.08 -5.84 42.76
N VAL A 46 13.20 -6.53 42.06
CA VAL A 46 12.51 -7.72 42.62
C VAL A 46 12.92 -8.97 41.83
N THR A 47 14.13 -9.49 42.11
CA THR A 47 14.46 -10.86 41.69
C THR A 47 15.04 -11.60 42.89
N SER A 48 14.22 -12.41 43.52
CA SER A 48 14.65 -13.45 44.45
C SER A 48 15.21 -14.63 43.65
N VAL A 49 16.49 -14.91 43.85
CA VAL A 49 17.17 -16.07 43.25
C VAL A 49 16.69 -17.34 43.96
N TYR A 50 15.90 -18.16 43.26
CA TYR A 50 15.77 -19.59 43.56
C TYR A 50 16.64 -20.35 42.53
N GLY A 51 17.72 -20.97 43.00
CA GLY A 51 18.51 -21.91 42.19
C GLY A 51 17.66 -23.13 41.87
N GLN A 52 17.10 -23.19 40.66
CA GLN A 52 16.51 -24.42 40.10
C GLN A 52 17.53 -25.09 39.18
N ASN A 53 17.57 -26.41 39.23
CA ASN A 53 18.25 -27.24 38.25
C ASN A 53 17.56 -27.06 36.89
N THR A 54 18.04 -26.11 36.09
CA THR A 54 17.42 -25.74 34.80
C THR A 54 18.20 -26.32 33.63
N GLY A 55 17.50 -26.80 32.63
CA GLY A 55 18.03 -27.20 31.33
C GLY A 55 17.77 -26.19 30.23
N SER A 56 18.39 -26.37 29.09
CA SER A 56 18.15 -25.55 27.87
C SER A 56 17.72 -26.45 26.72
N LEU A 57 16.92 -25.92 25.83
CA LEU A 57 16.40 -26.59 24.65
C LEU A 57 16.81 -25.84 23.39
N THR A 58 17.24 -26.54 22.36
CA THR A 58 17.47 -25.99 21.01
C THR A 58 17.01 -27.00 19.97
N GLY A 59 16.67 -26.53 18.79
CA GLY A 59 16.30 -27.34 17.65
C GLY A 59 16.12 -26.52 16.41
N ARG A 60 15.91 -27.16 15.28
CA ARG A 60 15.65 -26.52 13.99
C ARG A 60 14.47 -27.18 13.30
N ILE A 61 13.53 -26.40 12.86
CA ILE A 61 12.38 -26.86 12.08
C ILE A 61 12.75 -26.84 10.60
N VAL A 62 12.58 -27.98 9.93
CA VAL A 62 12.87 -28.14 8.49
C VAL A 62 11.67 -28.75 7.77
N GLU A 63 11.53 -28.41 6.49
CA GLU A 63 10.49 -28.99 5.64
C GLU A 63 10.83 -30.46 5.33
N GLU A 64 9.87 -31.34 5.55
CA GLU A 64 10.00 -32.77 5.20
C GLU A 64 10.18 -32.91 3.68
N GLY A 65 11.15 -33.72 3.28
CA GLY A 65 11.48 -34.03 1.89
C GLY A 65 12.60 -33.22 1.29
N ASN A 66 12.75 -31.94 1.59
CA ASN A 66 13.79 -31.08 1.04
C ASN A 66 14.79 -30.53 2.08
N GLY A 67 14.46 -30.60 3.37
CA GLY A 67 15.31 -30.10 4.46
C GLY A 67 15.48 -28.57 4.50
N ALA A 68 14.62 -27.84 3.80
CA ALA A 68 14.65 -26.38 3.84
C ALA A 68 14.24 -25.85 5.23
N PRO A 69 14.89 -24.80 5.76
CA PRO A 69 14.49 -24.20 7.03
C PRO A 69 13.08 -23.65 6.95
N VAL A 70 12.29 -23.84 8.01
CA VAL A 70 10.95 -23.29 8.10
C VAL A 70 10.93 -22.15 9.12
N ILE A 71 10.68 -20.95 8.61
CA ILE A 71 10.73 -19.69 9.36
C ILE A 71 9.35 -19.37 9.95
N GLY A 72 9.33 -18.75 11.11
CA GLY A 72 8.09 -18.22 11.71
C GLY A 72 7.14 -19.31 12.23
N VAL A 73 7.59 -20.55 12.37
CA VAL A 73 6.82 -21.63 13.00
C VAL A 73 6.81 -21.44 14.51
N THR A 74 5.64 -21.59 15.09
CA THR A 74 5.44 -21.51 16.55
C THR A 74 5.74 -22.86 17.18
N VAL A 75 6.65 -22.87 18.17
CA VAL A 75 6.99 -24.02 19.00
C VAL A 75 6.54 -23.72 20.43
N THR A 76 5.49 -24.38 20.89
CA THR A 76 4.91 -24.16 22.21
C THR A 76 5.33 -25.26 23.18
N LEU A 77 5.98 -24.88 24.29
CA LEU A 77 6.27 -25.75 25.41
C LEU A 77 5.06 -25.74 26.35
N GLN A 78 4.31 -26.83 26.37
CA GLN A 78 3.00 -26.87 27.03
C GLN A 78 3.07 -26.77 28.56
N LYS A 79 4.01 -27.46 29.20
CA LYS A 79 4.18 -27.41 30.63
C LYS A 79 4.78 -26.08 31.12
N HIS A 80 5.73 -25.53 30.37
CA HIS A 80 6.41 -24.29 30.73
C HIS A 80 5.65 -23.05 30.21
N ASN A 81 4.55 -23.20 29.48
CA ASN A 81 3.79 -22.11 28.84
C ASN A 81 4.66 -21.14 28.04
N ARG A 82 5.75 -21.64 27.45
CA ARG A 82 6.63 -20.82 26.59
C ARG A 82 6.28 -21.01 25.13
N ILE A 83 6.21 -19.89 24.42
CA ILE A 83 5.96 -19.85 22.98
C ILE A 83 7.22 -19.31 22.33
N LEU A 84 7.80 -20.09 21.43
CA LEU A 84 8.97 -19.74 20.64
C LEU A 84 8.56 -19.66 19.18
N VAL A 85 9.25 -18.83 18.42
CA VAL A 85 9.07 -18.72 16.97
C VAL A 85 10.39 -19.02 16.31
N THR A 86 10.39 -19.82 15.24
CA THR A 86 11.62 -20.14 14.51
C THR A 86 12.18 -18.92 13.80
N ASP A 87 13.49 -18.76 13.86
CA ASP A 87 14.25 -17.70 13.23
C ASP A 87 14.40 -17.90 11.71
N GLU A 88 15.17 -17.03 11.07
CA GLU A 88 15.43 -17.01 9.62
C GLU A 88 16.12 -18.26 9.06
N VAL A 89 16.70 -19.08 9.92
CA VAL A 89 17.30 -20.37 9.56
C VAL A 89 16.53 -21.56 10.14
N GLY A 90 15.31 -21.32 10.60
CA GLY A 90 14.40 -22.32 11.13
C GLY A 90 14.74 -22.77 12.57
N ARG A 91 15.62 -22.08 13.29
CA ARG A 91 16.05 -22.46 14.64
C ARG A 91 15.16 -21.84 15.70
N PHE A 92 15.00 -22.58 16.80
CA PHE A 92 14.42 -22.09 18.04
C PHE A 92 15.30 -22.49 19.21
N SER A 93 15.38 -21.67 20.23
CA SER A 93 16.12 -21.98 21.45
C SER A 93 15.49 -21.31 22.65
N THR A 94 15.61 -21.93 23.80
CA THR A 94 15.22 -21.36 25.09
C THR A 94 16.08 -21.98 26.21
N ALA A 95 16.33 -21.19 27.23
CA ALA A 95 17.11 -21.58 28.39
C ALA A 95 16.27 -21.57 29.66
N ASN A 96 16.82 -22.07 30.76
CA ASN A 96 16.24 -22.05 32.10
C ASN A 96 14.84 -22.70 32.19
N LEU A 97 14.73 -23.85 31.58
CA LEU A 97 13.57 -24.74 31.67
C LEU A 97 13.72 -25.67 32.87
N GLY A 98 12.67 -25.82 33.69
CA GLY A 98 12.63 -26.84 34.70
C GLY A 98 12.83 -28.26 34.10
N SER A 99 13.68 -29.08 34.70
CA SER A 99 13.95 -30.43 34.21
C SER A 99 12.72 -31.35 34.26
N GLY A 100 12.71 -32.37 33.40
CA GLY A 100 11.67 -33.42 33.31
C GLY A 100 10.85 -33.39 32.03
N ALA A 101 9.75 -34.18 32.02
CA ALA A 101 8.91 -34.33 30.82
C ALA A 101 8.26 -33.04 30.37
N GLU A 102 8.34 -32.78 29.07
CA GLU A 102 7.75 -31.64 28.37
C GLU A 102 7.10 -32.07 27.06
N THR A 103 6.10 -31.36 26.62
CA THR A 103 5.46 -31.57 25.32
C THR A 103 5.61 -30.34 24.45
N LEU A 104 6.26 -30.49 23.30
CA LEU A 104 6.35 -29.46 22.25
C LEU A 104 5.18 -29.60 21.32
N LEU A 105 4.48 -28.52 21.08
CA LEU A 105 3.51 -28.40 20.02
C LEU A 105 4.09 -27.47 18.94
N ILE A 106 4.34 -28.02 17.76
CA ILE A 106 4.83 -27.28 16.59
C ILE A 106 3.64 -26.98 15.71
N SER A 107 3.41 -25.70 15.42
CA SER A 107 2.34 -25.25 14.54
C SER A 107 2.83 -24.11 13.64
N GLY A 108 2.53 -24.23 12.34
CA GLY A 108 2.90 -23.25 11.33
C GLY A 108 1.86 -23.21 10.23
N ALA A 109 1.59 -22.03 9.70
CA ALA A 109 0.65 -21.88 8.61
C ALA A 109 1.17 -22.59 7.35
N GLY A 110 0.39 -23.54 6.82
CA GLY A 110 0.77 -24.35 5.65
C GLY A 110 1.56 -25.62 5.98
N TYR A 111 1.68 -25.96 7.26
CA TYR A 111 2.32 -27.18 7.72
C TYR A 111 1.39 -27.99 8.63
N ALA A 112 1.56 -29.30 8.63
CA ALA A 112 0.84 -30.15 9.56
C ALA A 112 1.34 -29.92 10.99
N GLY A 113 0.42 -29.72 11.94
CA GLY A 113 0.77 -29.61 13.35
C GLY A 113 1.42 -30.89 13.85
N LYS A 114 2.51 -30.77 14.64
CA LYS A 114 3.26 -31.88 15.18
C LYS A 114 3.38 -31.77 16.70
N GLU A 115 3.15 -32.85 17.42
CA GLU A 115 3.35 -32.96 18.86
C GLU A 115 4.54 -33.86 19.13
N ILE A 116 5.49 -33.41 19.96
CA ILE A 116 6.70 -34.17 20.32
C ILE A 116 6.85 -34.15 21.84
N LYS A 117 6.97 -35.32 22.44
CA LYS A 117 7.28 -35.46 23.86
C LYS A 117 8.78 -35.56 24.04
N ILE A 118 9.34 -34.74 24.92
CA ILE A 118 10.77 -34.68 25.22
C ILE A 118 10.99 -34.72 26.74
N GLU A 119 12.22 -34.99 27.15
CA GLU A 119 12.64 -34.90 28.54
C GLU A 119 13.79 -33.89 28.66
N ILE A 120 13.59 -32.80 29.42
CA ILE A 120 14.58 -31.75 29.60
C ILE A 120 15.59 -32.19 30.63
N PRO A 121 16.90 -32.23 30.30
CA PRO A 121 17.93 -32.68 31.22
C PRO A 121 18.21 -31.67 32.33
N ILE A 122 18.72 -32.17 33.46
CA ILE A 122 19.17 -31.31 34.54
C ILE A 122 20.54 -30.72 34.17
N GLY A 123 20.63 -29.36 34.12
CA GLY A 123 21.87 -28.63 33.92
C GLY A 123 22.51 -28.77 32.52
N GLY A 124 21.78 -29.31 31.53
CA GLY A 124 22.28 -29.60 30.20
C GLY A 124 21.50 -28.85 29.07
N VAL A 125 22.04 -28.95 27.84
CA VAL A 125 21.35 -28.48 26.62
C VAL A 125 20.79 -29.70 25.89
N LEU A 126 19.47 -29.76 25.68
CA LEU A 126 18.84 -30.72 24.80
C LEU A 126 18.80 -30.15 23.39
N ASP A 127 19.59 -30.69 22.48
CA ASP A 127 19.52 -30.34 21.06
C ASP A 127 18.67 -31.41 20.34
N LEU A 128 17.56 -31.02 19.78
CA LEU A 128 16.63 -31.85 19.03
C LEU A 128 17.04 -32.07 17.57
N GLY A 129 18.11 -31.37 17.13
CA GLY A 129 18.54 -31.43 15.73
C GLY A 129 17.48 -30.86 14.75
N ASP A 130 17.45 -31.43 13.56
CA ASP A 130 16.46 -31.08 12.52
C ASP A 130 15.13 -31.81 12.76
N LEU A 131 14.07 -31.04 12.99
CA LEU A 131 12.72 -31.56 13.19
C LEU A 131 11.90 -31.38 11.90
N PRO A 132 11.66 -32.42 11.11
CA PRO A 132 10.91 -32.33 9.88
C PRO A 132 9.41 -32.10 10.17
N ILE A 133 8.82 -31.12 9.47
CA ILE A 133 7.37 -30.90 9.42
C ILE A 133 6.86 -31.01 8.00
N GLN A 134 5.65 -31.55 7.85
CA GLN A 134 5.07 -31.85 6.56
C GLN A 134 4.32 -30.60 6.01
N PRO A 135 4.64 -30.13 4.78
CA PRO A 135 3.88 -29.07 4.15
C PRO A 135 2.48 -29.56 3.80
N THR A 136 1.45 -28.81 4.16
CA THR A 136 0.05 -29.06 3.82
C THR A 136 -0.44 -28.15 2.68
N GLN A 137 0.39 -27.17 2.28
CA GLN A 137 0.13 -26.29 1.15
C GLN A 137 1.40 -26.08 0.35
N LEU A 138 1.25 -25.96 -0.96
CA LEU A 138 2.38 -25.65 -1.85
C LEU A 138 2.72 -24.16 -1.73
N GLN A 139 3.84 -23.82 -1.10
CA GLN A 139 4.24 -22.41 -0.90
C GLN A 139 4.44 -21.65 -2.22
N ASP A 140 4.82 -22.34 -3.30
CA ASP A 140 4.97 -21.76 -4.64
C ASP A 140 3.65 -21.27 -5.26
N TYR A 141 2.53 -21.79 -4.78
CA TYR A 141 1.19 -21.35 -5.22
C TYR A 141 0.85 -19.93 -4.73
N GLN A 142 1.31 -19.56 -3.57
CA GLN A 142 1.12 -18.23 -3.00
C GLN A 142 2.07 -17.18 -3.59
N ALA A 143 2.87 -17.55 -4.59
CA ALA A 143 3.78 -16.65 -5.26
C ALA A 143 3.03 -15.51 -5.93
N TYR A 144 2.91 -14.45 -5.19
CA TYR A 144 2.78 -13.06 -5.57
C TYR A 144 1.94 -12.76 -6.82
N VAL A 145 0.72 -12.43 -6.62
CA VAL A 145 0.05 -11.49 -7.49
C VAL A 145 0.64 -10.12 -7.16
N GLY A 146 1.67 -9.70 -7.91
CA GLY A 146 2.25 -8.39 -7.74
C GLY A 146 1.18 -7.34 -7.98
N VAL A 147 0.75 -6.73 -6.91
CA VAL A 147 -0.25 -5.69 -6.94
C VAL A 147 0.51 -4.37 -6.95
N VAL A 148 0.31 -3.61 -8.00
CA VAL A 148 0.92 -2.30 -8.17
C VAL A 148 0.05 -1.27 -7.49
N ASN A 149 0.62 -0.55 -6.55
CA ASN A 149 -0.02 0.55 -5.86
C ASN A 149 0.19 1.83 -6.67
N ASP A 150 -0.76 2.19 -7.50
CA ASP A 150 -0.76 3.47 -8.20
C ASP A 150 -1.49 4.51 -7.33
N LEU A 151 -0.79 5.05 -6.34
CA LEU A 151 -1.25 6.21 -5.57
C LEU A 151 -0.91 7.49 -6.33
N GLU A 152 -1.46 7.68 -7.51
CA GLU A 152 -1.39 8.95 -8.19
C GLU A 152 -2.70 9.69 -8.07
N ILE A 153 -2.61 10.94 -7.63
CA ILE A 153 -3.69 11.90 -7.75
C ILE A 153 -3.81 12.24 -9.23
N ASN A 154 -4.81 11.69 -9.86
CA ASN A 154 -5.19 12.07 -11.19
C ASN A 154 -6.09 13.30 -11.15
N GLU A 155 -5.93 14.19 -12.10
CA GLU A 155 -6.92 15.20 -12.43
C GLU A 155 -8.28 14.62 -12.78
N SER A 156 -8.40 13.31 -13.00
CA SER A 156 -9.65 12.59 -13.31
C SER A 156 -10.18 11.71 -12.16
N GLY A 157 -9.49 11.63 -11.02
CA GLY A 157 -9.92 10.78 -9.91
C GLY A 157 -9.80 9.27 -10.16
N ASP A 158 -9.07 8.86 -11.19
CA ASP A 158 -8.99 7.47 -11.66
C ASP A 158 -8.00 6.59 -10.89
N THR A 159 -7.59 6.97 -9.70
CA THR A 159 -6.67 6.15 -8.92
C THR A 159 -7.38 5.03 -8.18
N GLN A 160 -6.89 3.85 -8.39
CA GLN A 160 -7.33 2.67 -7.67
C GLN A 160 -6.27 2.26 -6.66
N ALA A 161 -6.54 2.45 -5.35
CA ALA A 161 -5.71 1.87 -4.30
C ALA A 161 -5.77 0.34 -4.38
N VAL A 162 -4.62 -0.31 -4.38
CA VAL A 162 -4.53 -1.75 -4.52
C VAL A 162 -4.11 -2.36 -3.19
N SER A 163 -4.78 -3.44 -2.76
CA SER A 163 -4.43 -4.12 -1.53
C SER A 163 -3.14 -4.90 -1.67
N THR A 164 -2.37 -4.94 -0.60
CA THR A 164 -1.19 -5.77 -0.47
C THR A 164 -1.58 -7.13 0.08
N SER A 165 -1.10 -8.20 -0.53
CA SER A 165 -1.35 -9.53 0.00
C SER A 165 -0.45 -9.82 1.20
N VAL A 166 -1.03 -10.32 2.27
CA VAL A 166 -0.33 -10.73 3.50
C VAL A 166 0.11 -12.19 3.34
N ILE A 167 1.21 -12.45 2.66
CA ILE A 167 1.64 -13.81 2.31
C ILE A 167 2.41 -14.47 3.44
N VAL A 168 3.19 -13.70 4.19
CA VAL A 168 4.06 -14.19 5.26
C VAL A 168 3.43 -13.93 6.60
N SER A 169 2.32 -14.59 6.90
CA SER A 169 1.68 -14.51 8.23
C SER A 169 1.36 -15.88 8.75
N ASN A 170 1.65 -16.12 10.03
CA ASN A 170 1.22 -17.33 10.75
C ASN A 170 -0.24 -17.25 11.21
N ASP A 171 -0.86 -16.08 11.10
CA ASP A 171 -2.27 -15.88 11.42
C ASP A 171 -3.16 -16.44 10.31
N VAL A 172 -4.03 -17.40 10.66
CA VAL A 172 -4.92 -18.09 9.71
C VAL A 172 -5.83 -17.09 8.96
N TYR A 173 -6.33 -16.06 9.65
CA TYR A 173 -7.17 -15.04 9.05
C TYR A 173 -6.38 -14.21 8.01
N LEU A 174 -5.25 -13.63 8.43
CA LEU A 174 -4.47 -12.74 7.56
C LEU A 174 -3.94 -13.46 6.31
N LYS A 175 -3.40 -14.67 6.50
CA LYS A 175 -2.88 -15.47 5.40
C LYS A 175 -3.92 -15.72 4.30
N ASN A 176 -5.11 -16.12 4.71
CA ASN A 176 -6.16 -16.52 3.77
C ASN A 176 -6.96 -15.32 3.24
N SER A 177 -7.26 -14.30 4.07
CA SER A 177 -8.04 -13.13 3.64
C SER A 177 -7.33 -12.34 2.53
N GLY A 178 -6.04 -12.05 2.70
CA GLY A 178 -5.25 -11.30 1.73
C GLY A 178 -5.17 -11.98 0.36
N TYR A 179 -5.08 -13.30 0.32
CA TYR A 179 -4.96 -14.08 -0.91
C TYR A 179 -6.33 -14.33 -1.59
N GLN A 180 -7.31 -14.79 -0.83
CA GLN A 180 -8.63 -15.20 -1.35
C GLN A 180 -9.41 -14.03 -1.97
N PHE A 181 -9.16 -12.81 -1.48
CA PHE A 181 -9.80 -11.60 -1.96
C PHE A 181 -8.91 -10.78 -2.91
N SER A 182 -7.98 -11.42 -3.61
CA SER A 182 -7.01 -10.73 -4.49
C SER A 182 -7.65 -9.92 -5.63
N GLN A 183 -8.83 -10.31 -6.07
CA GLN A 183 -9.63 -9.56 -7.06
C GLN A 183 -10.49 -8.46 -6.40
N PHE A 184 -10.68 -8.54 -5.10
CA PHE A 184 -11.20 -7.48 -4.24
C PHE A 184 -10.05 -6.77 -3.59
N ARG A 185 -10.23 -5.50 -3.33
CA ARG A 185 -9.24 -4.71 -2.63
C ARG A 185 -9.40 -4.88 -1.14
N HIS A 186 -9.08 -6.06 -0.66
CA HIS A 186 -9.01 -6.30 0.76
C HIS A 186 -7.85 -5.51 1.35
N ARG A 187 -8.16 -4.68 2.34
CA ARG A 187 -7.19 -3.99 3.19
C ARG A 187 -7.33 -4.52 4.60
N THR A 188 -6.21 -4.81 5.25
CA THR A 188 -6.20 -5.24 6.65
C THR A 188 -6.97 -4.23 7.51
N ARG A 189 -8.09 -4.64 8.11
CA ARG A 189 -8.99 -3.78 8.92
C ARG A 189 -9.42 -2.48 8.20
N GLY A 190 -9.47 -2.51 6.87
CA GLY A 190 -9.79 -1.34 6.05
C GLY A 190 -8.75 -0.22 6.06
N TYR A 191 -7.56 -0.42 6.66
CA TYR A 191 -6.52 0.59 6.74
C TYR A 191 -5.95 0.93 5.37
N ASP A 192 -5.47 2.15 5.22
CA ASP A 192 -4.64 2.55 4.10
C ASP A 192 -3.30 1.80 4.13
N SER A 193 -2.74 1.46 2.97
CA SER A 193 -1.46 0.73 2.85
C SER A 193 -0.26 1.47 3.45
N ARG A 194 -0.36 2.79 3.67
CA ARG A 194 0.65 3.59 4.39
C ARG A 194 0.83 3.18 5.85
N TYR A 195 -0.13 2.46 6.42
CA TYR A 195 -0.05 1.91 7.78
C TYR A 195 0.59 0.52 7.85
N GLU A 196 1.02 -0.04 6.71
CA GLU A 196 1.84 -1.23 6.64
C GLU A 196 3.31 -0.84 6.39
N GLN A 197 4.22 -1.33 7.23
CA GLN A 197 5.65 -1.03 7.10
C GLN A 197 6.39 -2.19 6.43
N ARG A 198 7.24 -1.85 5.45
CA ARG A 198 8.06 -2.81 4.72
C ARG A 198 9.54 -2.53 4.93
N TYR A 199 10.25 -3.58 5.29
CA TYR A 199 11.68 -3.58 5.47
C TYR A 199 12.31 -4.62 4.55
N ILE A 200 13.51 -4.36 4.08
CA ILE A 200 14.37 -5.34 3.40
C ILE A 200 15.72 -5.32 4.12
N ASN A 201 16.15 -6.45 4.65
CA ASN A 201 17.36 -6.58 5.47
C ASN A 201 17.40 -5.57 6.65
N GLY A 202 16.25 -5.28 7.26
CA GLY A 202 16.13 -4.34 8.38
C GLY A 202 16.07 -2.85 7.99
N ILE A 203 16.06 -2.52 6.70
CA ILE A 203 16.00 -1.15 6.20
C ILE A 203 14.59 -0.82 5.74
N SER A 204 14.06 0.34 6.14
CA SER A 204 12.71 0.80 5.80
C SER A 204 12.62 1.24 4.33
N PHE A 205 11.65 0.69 3.58
CA PHE A 205 11.41 0.97 2.16
C PHE A 205 10.04 1.60 1.85
N ASN A 206 9.26 2.00 2.84
CA ASN A 206 8.10 2.85 2.57
C ASN A 206 8.59 4.22 2.11
N GLU A 207 8.25 4.63 0.90
CA GLU A 207 8.66 5.94 0.34
C GLU A 207 8.11 7.11 1.18
N GLN A 208 8.90 8.12 1.46
CA GLN A 208 8.44 9.25 2.29
C GLN A 208 7.38 10.10 1.58
N VAL A 209 7.44 10.21 0.25
CA VAL A 209 6.51 11.05 -0.53
C VAL A 209 5.11 10.47 -0.57
N ARG A 210 5.01 9.14 -0.76
CA ARG A 210 3.73 8.42 -0.89
C ARG A 210 3.31 7.65 0.37
N GLY A 211 4.22 7.44 1.31
CA GLY A 211 3.97 6.69 2.54
C GLY A 211 3.90 5.17 2.36
N VAL A 212 4.09 4.63 1.14
CA VAL A 212 3.87 3.23 0.80
C VAL A 212 5.09 2.59 0.17
N PHE A 213 5.14 1.26 0.20
CA PHE A 213 6.17 0.48 -0.47
C PHE A 213 5.88 0.30 -1.96
N ASN A 214 6.88 0.49 -2.81
CA ASN A 214 6.77 0.26 -4.25
C ASN A 214 6.93 -1.23 -4.59
N TYR A 215 5.82 -1.98 -4.64
CA TYR A 215 5.85 -3.42 -4.98
C TYR A 215 6.34 -3.73 -6.38
N SER A 216 6.34 -2.76 -7.30
CA SER A 216 6.89 -2.95 -8.63
C SER A 216 8.39 -3.21 -8.60
N SER A 217 9.11 -2.67 -7.60
CA SER A 217 10.56 -2.83 -7.45
C SER A 217 11.01 -4.29 -7.23
N ILE A 218 10.12 -5.14 -6.66
CA ILE A 218 10.36 -6.57 -6.39
C ILE A 218 9.50 -7.51 -7.25
N GLY A 219 8.88 -7.01 -8.28
CA GLY A 219 7.75 -7.62 -9.00
C GLY A 219 7.95 -9.04 -9.56
N ALA A 220 9.15 -9.49 -9.85
CA ALA A 220 9.43 -10.85 -10.32
C ALA A 220 10.60 -11.49 -9.56
N LEU A 221 10.88 -11.04 -8.32
CA LEU A 221 11.95 -11.55 -7.46
C LEU A 221 11.44 -12.58 -6.45
N ASN A 222 10.38 -13.29 -6.74
CA ASN A 222 9.64 -14.11 -5.79
C ASN A 222 10.51 -15.11 -5.00
N ASP A 223 11.56 -15.69 -5.60
CA ASP A 223 12.40 -16.68 -4.92
C ASP A 223 13.29 -16.03 -3.84
N LEU A 224 13.61 -14.74 -3.99
CA LEU A 224 14.42 -14.00 -3.01
C LEU A 224 13.57 -13.26 -1.97
N THR A 225 12.30 -13.04 -2.23
CA THR A 225 11.39 -12.31 -1.32
C THR A 225 10.55 -13.21 -0.41
N ARG A 226 10.80 -14.51 -0.40
CA ARG A 226 10.06 -15.52 0.43
C ARG A 226 10.48 -15.52 1.87
N ASN A 227 11.75 -15.25 2.15
CA ASN A 227 12.27 -15.21 3.50
C ASN A 227 11.86 -13.90 4.14
N GLY A 228 10.75 -13.90 4.87
CA GLY A 228 10.26 -12.71 5.54
C GLY A 228 9.81 -13.02 6.96
N ASN A 229 10.03 -12.08 7.85
CA ASN A 229 9.42 -12.05 9.17
C ASN A 229 8.32 -11.00 9.17
N ARG A 230 7.09 -11.39 9.52
CA ARG A 230 5.96 -10.48 9.63
C ARG A 230 5.49 -10.40 11.08
N ILE A 231 5.36 -9.19 11.56
CA ILE A 231 4.69 -8.86 12.81
C ILE A 231 3.29 -8.35 12.46
N ASN A 232 2.29 -9.06 12.92
CA ASN A 232 0.89 -8.69 12.67
C ASN A 232 0.50 -7.54 13.59
N TYR A 233 -0.13 -6.53 13.02
CA TYR A 233 -0.60 -5.36 13.74
C TYR A 233 0.52 -4.74 14.61
N LEU A 234 0.28 -4.51 15.88
CA LEU A 234 1.17 -3.83 16.82
C LEU A 234 2.08 -4.75 17.64
N GLY A 235 2.20 -6.00 17.28
CA GLY A 235 3.05 -6.95 18.01
C GLY A 235 4.48 -6.44 18.28
N ALA A 236 5.15 -7.07 19.22
CA ALA A 236 6.57 -6.80 19.49
C ALA A 236 7.44 -7.22 18.30
N SER A 237 8.48 -6.44 18.00
CA SER A 237 9.33 -6.63 16.82
C SER A 237 10.81 -6.38 17.13
N ASP A 238 11.67 -7.17 16.50
CA ASP A 238 13.13 -7.06 16.63
C ASP A 238 13.75 -6.09 15.60
N PHE A 239 13.01 -5.72 14.57
CA PHE A 239 13.54 -4.93 13.44
C PHE A 239 12.85 -3.58 13.24
N SER A 240 11.73 -3.31 13.94
CA SER A 240 10.96 -2.08 13.77
C SER A 240 10.15 -1.74 15.01
N PHE A 241 9.73 -0.49 15.15
CA PHE A 241 8.70 -0.13 16.13
C PHE A 241 7.35 -0.77 15.79
N GLY A 242 7.04 -0.96 14.50
CA GLY A 242 5.76 -1.49 14.04
C GLY A 242 4.71 -0.43 13.75
N ASP A 243 3.60 -0.89 13.20
CA ASP A 243 2.46 -0.08 12.79
C ASP A 243 1.14 -0.83 12.94
N ILE A 244 0.00 -0.12 12.98
CA ILE A 244 -1.35 -0.72 13.13
C ILE A 244 -1.69 -1.72 12.02
N GLY A 245 -1.17 -1.56 10.81
CA GLY A 245 -1.32 -2.51 9.69
C GLY A 245 -0.31 -3.65 9.70
N GLY A 246 0.67 -3.61 10.62
CA GLY A 246 1.76 -4.59 10.73
C GLY A 246 3.05 -4.16 10.05
N SER A 247 4.10 -4.94 10.30
CA SER A 247 5.43 -4.75 9.72
C SER A 247 5.93 -6.04 9.12
N GLU A 248 6.63 -5.97 7.99
CA GLU A 248 7.28 -7.13 7.37
C GLU A 248 8.73 -6.79 7.03
N ASN A 249 9.64 -7.69 7.38
CA ASN A 249 11.05 -7.61 6.99
C ASN A 249 11.38 -8.76 6.05
N ILE A 250 11.68 -8.46 4.81
CA ILE A 250 12.12 -9.42 3.80
C ILE A 250 13.63 -9.60 3.97
N ASN A 251 14.06 -10.82 4.26
CA ASN A 251 15.48 -11.12 4.39
C ASN A 251 16.03 -11.61 3.05
N MET A 252 16.84 -10.77 2.42
CA MET A 252 17.48 -11.07 1.13
C MET A 252 18.99 -11.35 1.28
N ARG A 253 19.49 -11.68 2.49
CA ARG A 253 20.89 -12.03 2.71
C ARG A 253 21.22 -13.40 2.07
N PRO A 254 22.28 -13.50 1.25
CA PRO A 254 22.64 -14.70 0.51
C PRO A 254 22.81 -15.97 1.37
N SER A 255 23.30 -15.86 2.60
CA SER A 255 23.51 -17.00 3.50
C SER A 255 22.22 -17.66 3.99
N THR A 256 21.07 -16.97 3.89
CA THR A 256 19.77 -17.48 4.35
C THR A 256 19.10 -18.39 3.32
N TYR A 257 19.60 -18.41 2.08
CA TYR A 257 19.06 -19.29 1.05
C TYR A 257 19.71 -20.65 1.04
N ARG A 258 18.89 -21.67 0.78
CA ARG A 258 19.39 -23.01 0.55
C ARG A 258 20.26 -23.04 -0.72
N ARG A 259 21.37 -23.78 -0.66
CA ARG A 259 22.21 -24.07 -1.84
C ARG A 259 21.40 -24.79 -2.91
N GLY A 260 21.53 -24.32 -4.15
CA GLY A 260 20.92 -24.94 -5.33
C GLY A 260 20.40 -23.90 -6.31
N GLY A 261 19.94 -24.41 -7.44
CA GLY A 261 19.29 -23.60 -8.47
C GLY A 261 17.80 -23.90 -8.54
N LYS A 262 17.04 -22.95 -9.07
CA LYS A 262 15.61 -23.10 -9.36
C LYS A 262 15.28 -22.42 -10.69
N VAL A 263 14.58 -23.15 -11.55
CA VAL A 263 14.00 -22.60 -12.78
C VAL A 263 12.50 -22.73 -12.71
N THR A 264 11.78 -21.66 -13.02
CA THR A 264 10.31 -21.61 -12.96
C THR A 264 9.74 -21.08 -14.26
N LEU A 265 8.73 -21.75 -14.80
CA LEU A 265 7.93 -21.30 -15.92
C LEU A 265 6.47 -21.25 -15.49
N SER A 266 5.76 -20.18 -15.87
CA SER A 266 4.35 -20.02 -15.51
C SER A 266 3.55 -19.43 -16.67
N GLY A 267 2.31 -19.89 -16.80
CA GLY A 267 1.30 -19.38 -17.73
C GLY A 267 0.08 -18.89 -16.96
N ALA A 268 -0.53 -17.80 -17.40
CA ALA A 268 -1.72 -17.22 -16.78
C ALA A 268 -2.57 -16.45 -17.80
N ASN A 269 -3.84 -16.20 -17.52
CA ASN A 269 -4.67 -15.24 -18.22
C ASN A 269 -4.98 -14.01 -17.33
N ARG A 270 -3.92 -13.36 -16.85
CA ARG A 270 -4.00 -12.18 -15.98
C ARG A 270 -3.45 -10.95 -16.73
N ASN A 271 -2.88 -9.98 -16.01
CA ASN A 271 -2.18 -8.85 -16.63
C ASN A 271 -1.00 -9.31 -17.50
N TYR A 272 -0.43 -10.47 -17.22
CA TYR A 272 0.56 -11.15 -18.04
C TYR A 272 0.11 -12.60 -18.30
N TYR A 273 0.57 -13.20 -19.40
CA TYR A 273 0.29 -14.60 -19.74
C TYR A 273 1.51 -15.51 -19.65
N LEU A 274 2.71 -14.95 -19.68
CA LEU A 274 3.96 -15.72 -19.56
C LEU A 274 4.84 -15.15 -18.46
N ARG A 275 5.45 -16.03 -17.67
CA ARG A 275 6.48 -15.70 -16.69
C ARG A 275 7.57 -16.74 -16.73
N GLY A 276 8.84 -16.29 -16.76
CA GLY A 276 10.03 -17.11 -16.57
C GLY A 276 10.86 -16.57 -15.42
N MET A 277 11.52 -17.46 -14.66
CA MET A 277 12.43 -17.07 -13.59
C MET A 277 13.49 -18.15 -13.39
N ALA A 278 14.74 -17.74 -13.21
CA ALA A 278 15.85 -18.61 -12.82
C ALA A 278 16.61 -17.98 -11.66
N SER A 279 16.89 -18.75 -10.65
CA SER A 279 17.68 -18.32 -9.48
C SER A 279 18.73 -19.36 -9.12
N TYR A 280 19.86 -18.90 -8.58
CA TYR A 280 20.91 -19.73 -8.05
C TYR A 280 21.46 -19.15 -6.74
N ASN A 281 21.64 -20.02 -5.76
CA ASN A 281 22.17 -19.69 -4.45
C ASN A 281 23.30 -20.67 -4.11
N SER A 282 24.46 -20.13 -3.72
CA SER A 282 25.61 -20.97 -3.32
C SER A 282 25.41 -21.64 -1.96
N GLY A 283 24.48 -21.11 -1.13
CA GLY A 283 24.49 -21.32 0.31
C GLY A 283 25.74 -20.73 0.95
N LEU A 284 25.89 -20.88 2.26
CA LEU A 284 27.13 -20.51 2.96
C LEU A 284 28.22 -21.54 2.66
N LEU A 285 29.32 -21.05 2.05
CA LEU A 285 30.50 -21.86 1.70
C LEU A 285 31.45 -21.96 2.93
N ASP A 286 32.31 -22.98 2.94
CA ASP A 286 33.27 -23.22 4.03
C ASP A 286 34.21 -22.03 4.30
N ASN A 287 34.48 -21.24 3.29
CA ASN A 287 35.26 -20.00 3.42
C ASN A 287 34.45 -18.81 3.91
N GLY A 288 33.20 -19.00 4.32
CA GLY A 288 32.32 -17.98 4.84
C GLY A 288 31.69 -17.02 3.79
N TRP A 289 31.82 -17.30 2.51
CA TRP A 289 31.12 -16.56 1.45
C TRP A 289 29.76 -17.19 1.11
N ALA A 290 28.82 -16.37 0.73
CA ALA A 290 27.56 -16.78 0.13
C ALA A 290 27.21 -15.86 -1.04
N PHE A 291 26.63 -16.42 -2.10
CA PHE A 291 26.23 -15.68 -3.31
C PHE A 291 24.80 -16.05 -3.69
N THR A 292 24.08 -15.07 -4.23
CA THR A 292 22.75 -15.28 -4.78
C THR A 292 22.60 -14.52 -6.09
N SER A 293 21.88 -15.10 -7.04
CA SER A 293 21.53 -14.45 -8.29
C SER A 293 20.13 -14.84 -8.73
N LEU A 294 19.42 -13.92 -9.35
CA LEU A 294 18.11 -14.15 -9.94
C LEU A 294 17.95 -13.33 -11.22
N LEU A 295 17.39 -13.96 -12.25
CA LEU A 295 16.89 -13.33 -13.46
C LEU A 295 15.48 -13.83 -13.72
N GLY A 296 14.56 -12.91 -14.01
CA GLY A 296 13.17 -13.25 -14.30
C GLY A 296 12.50 -12.24 -15.22
N GLY A 297 11.30 -12.58 -15.67
CA GLY A 297 10.51 -11.68 -16.48
C GLY A 297 9.07 -12.12 -16.59
N ARG A 298 8.20 -11.15 -16.96
CA ARG A 298 6.78 -11.34 -17.23
C ARG A 298 6.43 -10.65 -18.52
N TYR A 299 5.56 -11.28 -19.30
CA TYR A 299 5.20 -10.75 -20.60
C TYR A 299 3.73 -10.99 -20.92
N ALA A 300 3.09 -9.98 -21.50
CA ALA A 300 1.83 -10.08 -22.22
C ALA A 300 1.81 -9.05 -23.35
N TYR A 301 1.50 -9.49 -24.56
CA TYR A 301 1.18 -8.61 -25.67
C TYR A 301 -0.18 -7.93 -25.43
N GLU A 302 -1.13 -8.69 -24.92
CA GLU A 302 -2.43 -8.20 -24.44
C GLU A 302 -2.77 -8.93 -23.13
N GLY A 303 -3.16 -8.18 -22.10
CA GLY A 303 -3.63 -8.74 -20.83
C GLY A 303 -5.08 -9.24 -20.92
N VAL A 304 -5.63 -9.68 -19.79
CA VAL A 304 -7.04 -10.12 -19.70
C VAL A 304 -8.03 -8.99 -20.03
N VAL A 305 -7.63 -7.75 -19.83
CA VAL A 305 -8.39 -6.55 -20.22
C VAL A 305 -7.88 -6.05 -21.56
N GLU A 306 -8.80 -5.83 -22.46
CA GLU A 306 -8.49 -5.39 -23.82
C GLU A 306 -7.74 -4.07 -23.87
N GLY A 307 -6.74 -3.98 -24.77
CA GLY A 307 -5.86 -2.82 -24.92
C GLY A 307 -4.85 -2.64 -23.79
N THR A 308 -4.71 -3.61 -22.88
CA THR A 308 -3.62 -3.61 -21.89
C THR A 308 -2.48 -4.52 -22.35
N PHE A 309 -1.26 -4.21 -21.92
CA PHE A 309 -0.08 -5.04 -22.12
C PHE A 309 0.80 -5.01 -20.88
N TYR A 310 1.75 -5.95 -20.77
CA TYR A 310 2.68 -6.02 -19.65
C TYR A 310 4.04 -6.54 -20.10
N LYS A 311 5.11 -5.79 -19.80
CA LYS A 311 6.51 -6.16 -20.06
C LYS A 311 7.31 -5.87 -18.79
N ASN A 312 8.02 -6.88 -18.31
CA ASN A 312 8.86 -6.74 -17.13
C ASN A 312 10.07 -7.66 -17.24
N ILE A 313 11.22 -7.16 -16.84
CA ILE A 313 12.44 -7.94 -16.60
C ILE A 313 12.85 -7.65 -15.16
N SER A 314 13.31 -8.66 -14.41
CA SER A 314 13.77 -8.48 -13.05
C SER A 314 15.09 -9.19 -12.82
N TYR A 315 15.96 -8.57 -12.06
CA TYR A 315 17.28 -9.07 -11.73
C TYR A 315 17.61 -8.84 -10.27
N ALA A 316 18.40 -9.73 -9.69
CA ALA A 316 19.02 -9.53 -8.38
C ALA A 316 20.38 -10.22 -8.33
N LEU A 317 21.34 -9.59 -7.65
CA LEU A 317 22.68 -10.12 -7.38
C LEU A 317 23.03 -9.81 -5.92
N GLY A 318 23.53 -10.80 -5.19
CA GLY A 318 23.93 -10.64 -3.80
C GLY A 318 25.20 -11.39 -3.45
N ALA A 319 25.96 -10.82 -2.54
CA ALA A 319 27.16 -11.43 -1.96
C ALA A 319 27.18 -11.17 -0.44
N GLU A 320 27.57 -12.14 0.32
CA GLU A 320 27.72 -12.05 1.78
C GLU A 320 29.01 -12.69 2.22
N LYS A 321 29.68 -12.09 3.20
CA LYS A 321 30.84 -12.63 3.86
C LYS A 321 30.58 -12.74 5.35
N GLN A 322 30.73 -13.92 5.90
CA GLN A 322 30.72 -14.18 7.34
C GLN A 322 32.12 -14.57 7.81
N TRP A 323 32.48 -14.16 9.02
CA TRP A 323 33.73 -14.53 9.70
C TRP A 323 33.49 -14.68 11.20
N ASP A 324 34.50 -15.21 11.91
CA ASP A 324 34.46 -15.48 13.35
C ASP A 324 33.23 -16.32 13.74
N ASN A 325 33.05 -17.45 13.03
CA ASN A 325 31.92 -18.39 13.22
C ASN A 325 30.53 -17.73 13.13
N GLY A 326 30.40 -16.70 12.28
CA GLY A 326 29.14 -16.00 12.06
C GLY A 326 28.90 -14.83 13.03
N THR A 327 29.87 -14.51 13.89
CA THR A 327 29.79 -13.31 14.77
C THR A 327 29.64 -12.03 13.95
N HIS A 328 30.30 -11.96 12.81
CA HIS A 328 30.25 -10.84 11.89
C HIS A 328 29.77 -11.28 10.53
N SER A 329 28.89 -10.50 9.95
CA SER A 329 28.41 -10.66 8.57
C SER A 329 28.29 -9.32 7.85
N VAL A 330 28.82 -9.24 6.64
CA VAL A 330 28.57 -8.12 5.72
C VAL A 330 27.90 -8.67 4.48
N SER A 331 26.76 -8.11 4.12
CA SER A 331 26.00 -8.50 2.92
C SER A 331 25.75 -7.29 2.02
N PHE A 332 25.89 -7.51 0.73
CA PHE A 332 25.51 -6.58 -0.32
C PHE A 332 24.52 -7.24 -1.25
N ILE A 333 23.42 -6.57 -1.54
CA ILE A 333 22.47 -7.01 -2.56
C ILE A 333 22.04 -5.84 -3.43
N THR A 334 21.93 -6.07 -4.74
CA THR A 334 21.34 -5.12 -5.68
C THR A 334 20.27 -5.83 -6.50
N PHE A 335 19.18 -5.12 -6.76
CA PHE A 335 18.07 -5.65 -7.54
C PHE A 335 17.30 -4.53 -8.25
N GLY A 336 16.51 -4.92 -9.24
CA GLY A 336 15.62 -4.03 -9.96
C GLY A 336 14.64 -4.81 -10.81
N SER A 337 13.50 -4.17 -11.09
CA SER A 337 12.38 -4.79 -11.82
C SER A 337 11.74 -3.77 -12.77
N PRO A 338 12.45 -3.32 -13.85
CA PRO A 338 11.83 -2.43 -14.82
C PRO A 338 10.54 -3.02 -15.39
N VAL A 339 9.51 -2.17 -15.44
CA VAL A 339 8.18 -2.54 -15.94
C VAL A 339 7.65 -1.49 -16.90
N GLU A 340 7.05 -1.95 -17.99
CA GLU A 340 6.21 -1.16 -18.89
C GLU A 340 4.86 -1.85 -19.02
N ARG A 341 3.76 -1.13 -18.69
CA ARG A 341 2.44 -1.71 -18.71
C ARG A 341 1.37 -0.68 -19.07
N ALA A 342 0.34 -1.11 -19.78
CA ALA A 342 -0.84 -0.31 -20.04
C ALA A 342 -1.90 -0.51 -18.94
N GLN A 343 -2.68 0.54 -18.68
CA GLN A 343 -3.69 0.56 -17.63
C GLN A 343 -5.11 0.44 -18.19
N GLN A 344 -5.97 -0.22 -17.41
CA GLN A 344 -7.41 -0.15 -17.56
C GLN A 344 -7.94 1.14 -16.93
N GLY A 345 -8.89 1.81 -17.59
CA GLY A 345 -9.72 2.86 -16.99
C GLY A 345 -11.01 2.29 -16.42
N SER A 346 -11.54 2.95 -15.38
CA SER A 346 -12.92 2.76 -14.95
C SER A 346 -13.89 3.43 -15.95
N SER A 347 -15.13 2.97 -16.01
CA SER A 347 -16.13 3.59 -16.85
C SER A 347 -17.49 3.69 -16.17
N VAL A 348 -18.36 4.53 -16.72
CA VAL A 348 -19.76 4.65 -16.29
C VAL A 348 -20.55 3.43 -16.72
N GLN A 349 -21.62 3.11 -15.98
CA GLN A 349 -22.46 1.94 -16.25
C GLN A 349 -23.01 1.95 -17.68
N GLN A 350 -23.48 3.10 -18.16
CA GLN A 350 -24.02 3.21 -19.51
C GLN A 350 -23.03 2.78 -20.60
N ALA A 351 -21.75 3.17 -20.49
CA ALA A 351 -20.76 2.74 -21.48
C ALA A 351 -20.50 1.21 -21.41
N VAL A 352 -20.47 0.64 -20.21
CA VAL A 352 -20.34 -0.80 -19.99
C VAL A 352 -21.50 -1.56 -20.62
N ASP A 353 -22.74 -1.08 -20.44
CA ASP A 353 -23.95 -1.70 -20.99
C ASP A 353 -24.01 -1.60 -22.51
N LEU A 354 -23.60 -0.47 -23.09
CA LEU A 354 -23.57 -0.25 -24.54
C LEU A 354 -22.55 -1.15 -25.23
N VAL A 355 -21.39 -1.37 -24.63
CA VAL A 355 -20.36 -2.29 -25.16
C VAL A 355 -20.68 -3.74 -24.85
N GLY A 356 -21.50 -4.02 -23.82
CA GLY A 356 -21.80 -5.38 -23.35
C GLY A 356 -20.64 -6.10 -22.70
N CYS A 357 -19.64 -5.36 -22.18
CA CYS A 357 -18.43 -5.90 -21.55
C CYS A 357 -18.11 -5.21 -20.24
N SER A 358 -18.15 -5.94 -19.13
CA SER A 358 -17.86 -5.40 -17.78
C SER A 358 -16.41 -4.98 -17.60
N THR A 359 -15.48 -5.49 -18.39
CA THR A 359 -14.07 -5.11 -18.39
C THR A 359 -13.73 -4.10 -19.49
N TYR A 360 -14.74 -3.37 -19.99
CA TYR A 360 -14.53 -2.30 -20.96
C TYR A 360 -13.42 -1.34 -20.50
N ASN A 361 -12.55 -0.97 -21.46
CA ASN A 361 -11.41 -0.10 -21.21
C ASN A 361 -11.45 1.11 -22.17
N PRO A 362 -11.71 2.33 -21.70
CA PRO A 362 -11.76 3.53 -22.54
C PRO A 362 -10.39 4.08 -22.93
N ASN A 363 -9.28 3.52 -22.40
CA ASN A 363 -7.96 4.11 -22.53
C ASN A 363 -7.21 3.73 -23.82
N TRP A 364 -7.76 2.89 -24.68
CA TRP A 364 -7.09 2.43 -25.87
C TRP A 364 -7.91 2.68 -27.15
N GLY A 365 -7.25 2.57 -28.29
CA GLY A 365 -7.86 2.60 -29.61
C GLY A 365 -6.92 2.02 -30.67
N TRP A 366 -7.40 1.91 -31.90
CA TRP A 366 -6.62 1.42 -33.03
C TRP A 366 -5.75 2.52 -33.62
N GLN A 367 -4.47 2.21 -33.88
CA GLN A 367 -3.55 3.05 -34.63
C GLN A 367 -2.75 2.16 -35.57
N ASN A 368 -2.83 2.39 -36.87
CA ASN A 368 -2.11 1.62 -37.90
C ASN A 368 -2.29 0.09 -37.73
N GLY A 369 -3.51 -0.37 -37.40
CA GLY A 369 -3.82 -1.78 -37.20
C GLY A 369 -3.30 -2.39 -35.90
N LYS A 370 -2.75 -1.60 -34.98
CA LYS A 370 -2.29 -2.02 -33.65
C LYS A 370 -3.10 -1.33 -32.55
N LYS A 371 -3.31 -2.03 -31.43
CA LYS A 371 -3.91 -1.44 -30.24
C LYS A 371 -2.90 -0.53 -29.54
N ARG A 372 -3.25 0.74 -29.36
CA ARG A 372 -2.47 1.72 -28.61
C ARG A 372 -3.26 2.19 -27.39
N ASN A 373 -2.65 2.11 -26.22
CA ASN A 373 -3.22 2.61 -24.97
C ASN A 373 -2.62 3.99 -24.66
N ALA A 374 -3.46 4.93 -24.25
CA ALA A 374 -3.04 6.28 -23.87
C ALA A 374 -2.40 6.33 -22.47
N ARG A 375 -2.70 5.35 -21.61
CA ARG A 375 -2.22 5.29 -20.22
C ARG A 375 -1.24 4.14 -20.06
N VAL A 376 0.04 4.47 -20.22
CA VAL A 376 1.16 3.53 -20.06
C VAL A 376 1.99 3.96 -18.86
N VAL A 377 2.25 3.03 -17.96
CA VAL A 377 3.17 3.20 -16.83
C VAL A 377 4.52 2.62 -17.21
N LYS A 378 5.57 3.42 -17.02
CA LYS A 378 6.98 3.01 -17.10
C LYS A 378 7.60 3.24 -15.71
N SER A 379 8.12 2.19 -15.09
CA SER A 379 8.76 2.29 -13.78
C SER A 379 10.02 1.45 -13.71
N TRP A 380 11.05 2.01 -13.11
CA TRP A 380 12.31 1.31 -12.81
C TRP A 380 12.89 1.86 -11.52
N ASP A 381 13.12 0.97 -10.55
CA ASP A 381 13.58 1.28 -9.19
C ASP A 381 14.79 0.42 -8.82
N PRO A 382 15.98 0.69 -9.44
CA PRO A 382 17.21 0.01 -9.06
C PRO A 382 17.57 0.31 -7.61
N THR A 383 17.76 -0.75 -6.84
CA THR A 383 18.00 -0.73 -5.41
C THR A 383 19.31 -1.41 -5.07
N ALA A 384 20.06 -0.84 -4.14
CA ALA A 384 21.26 -1.43 -3.55
C ALA A 384 21.19 -1.35 -2.02
N ILE A 385 21.54 -2.45 -1.36
CA ILE A 385 21.51 -2.57 0.10
C ILE A 385 22.84 -3.13 0.58
N LEU A 386 23.47 -2.44 1.51
CA LEU A 386 24.62 -2.91 2.28
C LEU A 386 24.19 -3.11 3.73
N SER A 387 24.36 -4.30 4.27
CA SER A 387 24.00 -4.61 5.65
C SER A 387 25.18 -5.23 6.40
N TYR A 388 25.37 -4.82 7.63
CA TYR A 388 26.31 -5.39 8.59
C TYR A 388 25.55 -5.95 9.78
N VAL A 389 25.82 -7.19 10.14
CA VAL A 389 25.25 -7.86 11.31
C VAL A 389 26.37 -8.27 12.23
N PHE A 390 26.25 -7.88 13.50
CA PHE A 390 27.13 -8.29 14.59
C PHE A 390 26.32 -9.09 15.60
N ALA A 391 26.64 -10.37 15.75
CA ALA A 391 25.98 -11.31 16.64
C ALA A 391 27.03 -12.02 17.54
N PRO A 392 27.54 -11.35 18.61
CA PRO A 392 28.59 -11.89 19.46
C PRO A 392 28.16 -13.13 20.25
N ASN A 393 26.86 -13.32 20.43
CA ASN A 393 26.25 -14.49 21.04
C ASN A 393 24.83 -14.70 20.48
N LYS A 394 24.15 -15.78 20.89
CA LYS A 394 22.81 -16.14 20.41
C LYS A 394 21.69 -15.18 20.88
N GLU A 395 21.98 -14.33 21.84
CA GLU A 395 21.00 -13.46 22.52
C GLU A 395 21.12 -12.00 22.13
N THR A 396 22.26 -11.65 21.51
CA THR A 396 22.55 -10.25 21.13
C THR A 396 22.79 -10.16 19.64
N THR A 397 22.06 -9.29 18.97
CA THR A 397 22.22 -8.97 17.56
C THR A 397 22.20 -7.45 17.35
N TRP A 398 23.14 -6.97 16.59
CA TRP A 398 23.18 -5.60 16.13
C TRP A 398 23.23 -5.58 14.61
N THR A 399 22.20 -5.05 13.97
CA THR A 399 22.08 -4.95 12.52
C THR A 399 22.13 -3.48 12.11
N THR A 400 23.03 -3.12 11.22
CA THR A 400 23.09 -1.78 10.61
C THR A 400 23.09 -1.93 9.09
N GLY A 401 22.25 -1.17 8.44
CA GLY A 401 22.13 -1.25 6.99
C GLY A 401 21.92 0.11 6.34
N LEU A 402 22.48 0.24 5.13
CA LEU A 402 22.32 1.37 4.23
C LEU A 402 21.63 0.88 2.96
N GLY A 403 20.46 1.42 2.67
CA GLY A 403 19.73 1.21 1.43
C GLY A 403 19.72 2.48 0.58
N VAL A 404 19.89 2.32 -0.71
CA VAL A 404 19.81 3.42 -1.69
C VAL A 404 19.00 2.94 -2.88
N HIS A 405 18.04 3.73 -3.32
CA HIS A 405 17.29 3.45 -4.55
C HIS A 405 16.97 4.72 -5.33
N TYR A 406 16.73 4.55 -6.63
CA TYR A 406 16.37 5.63 -7.53
C TYR A 406 15.20 5.20 -8.41
N ASN A 407 13.99 5.53 -7.96
CA ASN A 407 12.78 5.21 -8.70
C ASN A 407 12.56 6.23 -9.83
N ARG A 408 12.51 5.75 -11.07
CA ARG A 408 12.04 6.50 -12.24
C ARG A 408 10.63 6.02 -12.53
N TYR A 409 9.64 6.87 -12.24
CA TYR A 409 8.24 6.55 -12.44
C TYR A 409 7.61 7.55 -13.41
N GLY A 410 7.06 7.04 -14.51
CA GLY A 410 6.34 7.83 -15.50
C GLY A 410 5.01 7.19 -15.85
N ARG A 411 4.00 8.03 -16.08
CA ARG A 411 2.67 7.62 -16.53
C ARG A 411 2.18 8.53 -17.63
N SER A 412 1.88 7.96 -18.81
CA SER A 412 1.33 8.71 -19.93
C SER A 412 -0.16 8.99 -19.77
N GLY A 413 -0.64 9.99 -20.49
CA GLY A 413 -2.06 10.35 -20.59
C GLY A 413 -2.32 11.30 -21.75
N LEU A 414 -3.53 11.23 -22.30
CA LEU A 414 -3.97 12.21 -23.29
C LEU A 414 -4.16 13.59 -22.65
N ASN A 415 -3.65 14.61 -23.33
CA ASN A 415 -3.93 15.99 -23.03
C ASN A 415 -4.34 16.72 -24.32
N TRP A 416 -5.12 17.80 -24.20
CA TRP A 416 -5.63 18.53 -25.36
C TRP A 416 -5.84 20.00 -25.06
N TYR A 417 -5.72 20.79 -26.12
CA TYR A 417 -5.83 22.24 -26.14
C TYR A 417 -6.87 22.64 -27.17
N ASN A 418 -7.86 23.46 -26.80
CA ASN A 418 -8.87 23.99 -27.71
C ASN A 418 -9.53 22.94 -28.65
N GLY A 419 -9.59 21.70 -28.24
CA GLY A 419 -10.17 20.56 -28.94
C GLY A 419 -11.29 19.86 -28.18
N ALA A 420 -12.05 19.02 -28.86
CA ALA A 420 -13.05 18.19 -28.23
C ALA A 420 -12.39 17.12 -27.33
N ASP A 421 -13.01 16.73 -26.23
CA ASP A 421 -12.51 15.68 -25.35
C ASP A 421 -12.22 14.40 -26.14
N PRO A 422 -11.01 13.85 -26.14
CA PRO A 422 -10.66 12.68 -26.94
C PRO A 422 -11.11 11.35 -26.31
N ARG A 423 -11.59 11.36 -25.06
CA ARG A 423 -11.95 10.15 -24.33
C ARG A 423 -13.31 9.64 -24.82
N PRO A 424 -13.44 8.37 -25.17
CA PRO A 424 -14.68 7.81 -25.68
C PRO A 424 -15.84 7.89 -24.67
N ASP A 425 -15.56 7.66 -23.38
CA ASP A 425 -16.54 7.69 -22.29
C ASP A 425 -16.82 9.08 -21.70
N TYR A 426 -16.45 10.15 -22.45
CA TYR A 426 -16.85 11.50 -22.08
C TYR A 426 -18.37 11.67 -22.17
N TYR A 427 -18.99 12.25 -21.15
CA TYR A 427 -20.44 12.28 -20.99
C TYR A 427 -21.22 12.80 -22.21
N ARG A 428 -20.64 13.73 -23.01
CA ARG A 428 -21.29 14.29 -24.22
C ARG A 428 -21.34 13.31 -25.39
N TYR A 429 -20.66 12.17 -25.32
CA TYR A 429 -20.73 11.11 -26.33
C TYR A 429 -21.64 9.95 -25.91
N LEU A 430 -22.27 10.07 -24.73
CA LEU A 430 -23.19 9.06 -24.22
C LEU A 430 -24.63 9.40 -24.56
N PRO A 431 -25.48 8.42 -24.84
CA PRO A 431 -26.89 8.62 -25.17
C PRO A 431 -27.67 9.45 -24.13
N ASN A 432 -27.38 9.31 -22.84
CA ASN A 432 -28.08 10.06 -21.78
C ASN A 432 -27.89 11.57 -21.90
N TYR A 433 -26.78 12.05 -22.49
CA TYR A 433 -26.58 13.47 -22.73
C TYR A 433 -27.65 14.09 -23.66
N PHE A 434 -28.24 13.29 -24.53
CA PHE A 434 -29.25 13.69 -25.50
C PHE A 434 -30.67 13.41 -24.99
N GLU A 435 -30.90 13.50 -23.68
CA GLU A 435 -32.25 13.33 -23.12
C GLU A 435 -33.22 14.33 -23.77
N GLY A 436 -34.41 13.86 -24.15
CA GLY A 436 -35.40 14.63 -24.93
C GLY A 436 -35.12 14.73 -26.43
N GLN A 437 -34.03 14.11 -26.94
CA GLN A 437 -33.70 14.07 -28.38
C GLN A 437 -33.60 12.60 -28.87
N PRO A 438 -34.74 11.91 -29.11
CA PRO A 438 -34.77 10.47 -29.38
C PRO A 438 -33.96 10.00 -30.59
N PHE A 439 -33.85 10.85 -31.61
CA PHE A 439 -33.03 10.55 -32.79
C PHE A 439 -31.53 10.48 -32.41
N MET A 440 -31.05 11.49 -31.71
CA MET A 440 -29.65 11.55 -31.27
C MET A 440 -29.32 10.42 -30.29
N GLN A 441 -30.21 10.12 -29.34
CA GLN A 441 -30.03 8.99 -28.44
C GLN A 441 -29.88 7.67 -29.21
N LYS A 442 -30.76 7.37 -30.20
CA LYS A 442 -30.64 6.18 -31.03
C LYS A 442 -29.38 6.17 -31.87
N TYR A 443 -28.98 7.29 -32.42
CA TYR A 443 -27.79 7.44 -33.24
C TYR A 443 -26.51 7.16 -32.42
N TYR A 444 -26.35 7.78 -31.25
CA TYR A 444 -25.21 7.52 -30.39
C TYR A 444 -25.22 6.09 -29.82
N THR A 445 -26.39 5.54 -29.47
CA THR A 445 -26.51 4.13 -29.08
C THR A 445 -25.99 3.20 -30.18
N TYR A 446 -26.36 3.45 -31.43
CA TYR A 446 -25.90 2.68 -32.60
C TYR A 446 -24.37 2.80 -32.76
N LEU A 447 -23.79 4.00 -32.68
CA LEU A 447 -22.35 4.22 -32.80
C LEU A 447 -21.56 3.47 -31.72
N TRP A 448 -22.07 3.46 -30.49
CA TRP A 448 -21.48 2.73 -29.39
C TRP A 448 -21.56 1.22 -29.59
N GLN A 449 -22.72 0.69 -29.92
CA GLN A 449 -22.94 -0.75 -30.09
C GLN A 449 -22.20 -1.33 -31.31
N THR A 450 -21.95 -0.52 -32.33
CA THR A 450 -21.14 -0.90 -33.50
C THR A 450 -19.63 -0.68 -33.31
N GLY A 451 -19.18 -0.16 -32.15
CA GLY A 451 -17.77 0.05 -31.85
C GLY A 451 -17.14 1.26 -32.55
N GLN A 452 -17.94 2.13 -33.19
CA GLN A 452 -17.39 3.28 -33.92
C GLN A 452 -16.82 4.38 -33.03
N ILE A 453 -17.37 4.55 -31.82
CA ILE A 453 -16.95 5.60 -30.87
C ILE A 453 -16.59 5.05 -29.48
N SER A 454 -16.55 3.73 -29.31
CA SER A 454 -16.24 3.11 -28.00
C SER A 454 -14.76 3.09 -27.65
N GLN A 455 -13.90 3.51 -28.57
CA GLN A 455 -12.44 3.52 -28.42
C GLN A 455 -11.86 4.87 -28.80
N ILE A 456 -10.59 5.15 -28.38
CA ILE A 456 -9.87 6.37 -28.78
C ILE A 456 -9.66 6.34 -30.30
N ASP A 457 -10.11 7.39 -30.98
CA ASP A 457 -9.90 7.59 -32.41
C ASP A 457 -8.55 8.34 -32.62
N TRP A 458 -7.45 7.56 -32.63
CA TRP A 458 -6.11 8.09 -32.84
C TRP A 458 -5.95 8.81 -34.16
N ASP A 459 -6.56 8.33 -35.24
CA ASP A 459 -6.47 8.93 -36.57
C ASP A 459 -7.09 10.32 -36.58
N ARG A 460 -8.22 10.52 -35.90
CA ARG A 460 -8.82 11.83 -35.71
C ARG A 460 -7.89 12.79 -34.98
N LEU A 461 -7.20 12.33 -33.93
CA LEU A 461 -6.27 13.18 -33.17
C LEU A 461 -5.10 13.65 -34.03
N TYR A 462 -4.48 12.73 -34.78
CA TYR A 462 -3.41 13.06 -35.73
C TYR A 462 -3.89 14.00 -36.85
N ASN A 463 -5.05 13.71 -37.46
CA ASN A 463 -5.60 14.54 -38.53
C ASN A 463 -5.90 15.96 -38.05
N THR A 464 -6.42 16.12 -36.83
CA THR A 464 -6.69 17.43 -36.26
C THR A 464 -5.40 18.25 -36.11
N ASN A 465 -4.34 17.66 -35.59
CA ASN A 465 -3.03 18.32 -35.50
C ASN A 465 -2.43 18.61 -36.87
N HIS A 466 -2.57 17.70 -37.82
CA HIS A 466 -2.10 17.90 -39.19
C HIS A 466 -2.82 19.10 -39.88
N ILE A 467 -4.13 19.19 -39.70
CA ILE A 467 -4.90 20.35 -40.20
C ILE A 467 -4.41 21.64 -39.53
N ASN A 468 -4.14 21.64 -38.23
CA ASN A 468 -3.61 22.80 -37.53
C ASN A 468 -2.18 23.17 -37.98
N ASN A 469 -1.37 22.23 -38.43
CA ASN A 469 -0.06 22.51 -39.03
C ASN A 469 -0.16 23.24 -40.37
N ILE A 470 -1.24 23.01 -41.14
CA ILE A 470 -1.44 23.58 -42.47
C ILE A 470 -2.18 24.91 -42.41
N SER A 471 -3.24 24.98 -41.61
CA SER A 471 -4.19 26.10 -41.62
C SER A 471 -4.21 26.93 -40.34
N GLY A 472 -3.51 26.52 -39.30
CA GLY A 472 -3.38 27.18 -38.01
C GLY A 472 -1.95 27.61 -37.70
N ASP A 473 -1.61 27.62 -36.40
CA ASP A 473 -0.29 28.01 -35.89
C ASP A 473 0.70 26.85 -35.78
N GLY A 474 0.26 25.61 -36.02
CA GLY A 474 1.07 24.38 -35.91
C GLY A 474 1.29 23.88 -34.48
N SER A 475 0.63 24.49 -33.47
CA SER A 475 0.69 24.00 -32.10
C SER A 475 -0.15 22.74 -31.89
N ALA A 476 0.20 21.91 -30.91
CA ALA A 476 -0.52 20.68 -30.61
C ALA A 476 -1.90 21.01 -30.03
N ILE A 477 -2.96 20.54 -30.72
CA ILE A 477 -4.32 20.49 -30.17
C ILE A 477 -4.48 19.25 -29.30
N TYR A 478 -3.94 18.12 -29.73
CA TYR A 478 -3.89 16.87 -29.00
C TYR A 478 -2.46 16.40 -28.84
N MET A 479 -2.14 15.83 -27.67
CA MET A 479 -0.81 15.23 -27.39
C MET A 479 -0.93 14.15 -26.33
N VAL A 480 0.12 13.36 -26.19
CA VAL A 480 0.33 12.47 -25.05
C VAL A 480 1.38 13.12 -24.15
N GLU A 481 1.02 13.37 -22.89
CA GLU A 481 1.95 13.80 -21.84
C GLU A 481 2.43 12.61 -21.01
N GLU A 482 3.63 12.67 -20.44
CA GLU A 482 4.09 11.76 -19.39
C GLU A 482 4.24 12.55 -18.09
N ARG A 483 3.53 12.15 -17.04
CA ARG A 483 3.70 12.65 -15.68
C ARG A 483 4.76 11.84 -14.98
N ARG A 484 5.77 12.54 -14.49
CA ARG A 484 6.95 11.95 -13.88
C ARG A 484 6.99 12.24 -12.38
N SER A 485 7.33 11.19 -11.61
CA SER A 485 7.62 11.25 -10.18
C SER A 485 8.91 10.50 -9.92
N ASP A 486 10.06 11.14 -10.17
CA ASP A 486 11.36 10.53 -9.97
C ASP A 486 11.80 10.72 -8.52
N LEU A 487 12.23 9.64 -7.85
CA LEU A 487 12.56 9.62 -6.43
C LEU A 487 13.97 9.03 -6.21
N PHE A 488 14.86 9.81 -5.62
CA PHE A 488 16.08 9.28 -4.99
C PHE A 488 15.83 9.17 -3.49
N GLU A 489 16.09 7.99 -2.92
CA GLU A 489 15.96 7.80 -1.48
C GLU A 489 17.18 7.03 -0.94
N SER A 490 17.65 7.46 0.23
CA SER A 490 18.71 6.82 1.00
C SER A 490 18.24 6.63 2.44
N ALA A 491 18.32 5.41 2.94
CA ALA A 491 17.89 5.04 4.27
C ALA A 491 19.02 4.32 5.03
N LEU A 492 19.36 4.82 6.20
CA LEU A 492 20.26 4.19 7.15
C LEU A 492 19.44 3.75 8.36
N ASN A 493 19.45 2.47 8.66
CA ASN A 493 18.78 1.91 9.84
C ASN A 493 19.78 1.13 10.68
N SER A 494 19.68 1.25 12.00
CA SER A 494 20.47 0.48 12.96
C SER A 494 19.56 -0.05 14.05
N THR A 495 19.55 -1.35 14.28
CA THR A 495 18.74 -2.03 15.28
C THR A 495 19.61 -2.88 16.18
N TYR A 496 19.37 -2.80 17.47
CA TYR A 496 20.04 -3.57 18.52
C TYR A 496 19.01 -4.35 19.30
N THR A 497 19.21 -5.66 19.40
CA THR A 497 18.36 -6.55 20.17
C THR A 497 19.22 -7.38 21.11
N THR A 498 18.84 -7.47 22.37
CA THR A 498 19.53 -8.30 23.34
C THR A 498 18.57 -8.82 24.40
N ARG A 499 18.88 -10.00 24.93
CA ARG A 499 18.20 -10.52 26.11
C ARG A 499 19.00 -10.09 27.36
N LEU A 500 18.37 -9.26 28.19
CA LEU A 500 19.00 -8.74 29.42
C LEU A 500 19.05 -9.80 30.52
N ASN A 501 18.02 -10.65 30.57
CA ASN A 501 17.91 -11.83 31.44
C ASN A 501 16.86 -12.80 30.84
N ASP A 502 16.58 -13.90 31.55
CA ASP A 502 15.66 -14.94 31.07
C ASP A 502 14.24 -14.47 30.75
N HIS A 503 13.84 -13.35 31.33
CA HIS A 503 12.48 -12.82 31.20
C HIS A 503 12.40 -11.54 30.37
N VAL A 504 13.52 -10.83 30.19
CA VAL A 504 13.51 -9.49 29.60
C VAL A 504 14.36 -9.43 28.33
N LYS A 505 13.72 -9.08 27.22
CA LYS A 505 14.36 -8.75 25.95
C LYS A 505 14.22 -7.26 25.65
N LEU A 506 15.31 -6.64 25.27
CA LEU A 506 15.39 -5.23 24.87
C LEU A 506 15.64 -5.17 23.37
N SER A 507 14.81 -4.40 22.65
CA SER A 507 15.05 -4.02 21.27
C SER A 507 15.03 -2.50 21.15
N ALA A 508 15.99 -1.95 20.43
CA ALA A 508 16.10 -0.53 20.17
C ALA A 508 16.56 -0.30 18.73
N GLY A 509 16.17 0.81 18.16
CA GLY A 509 16.61 1.15 16.82
C GLY A 509 16.59 2.64 16.56
N MET A 510 17.36 3.03 15.55
CA MET A 510 17.34 4.37 14.99
C MET A 510 17.40 4.32 13.49
N GLY A 511 16.74 5.28 12.84
CA GLY A 511 16.69 5.39 11.40
C GLY A 511 16.92 6.83 10.95
N TYR A 512 17.61 6.98 9.83
CA TYR A 512 17.68 8.25 9.11
C TYR A 512 17.35 8.00 7.64
N LYS A 513 16.41 8.77 7.09
CA LYS A 513 16.01 8.67 5.71
C LYS A 513 16.05 10.05 5.05
N TYR A 514 16.67 10.12 3.89
CA TYR A 514 16.69 11.28 3.02
C TYR A 514 16.01 10.94 1.70
N SER A 515 15.08 11.78 1.27
CA SER A 515 14.40 11.64 -0.01
C SER A 515 14.43 12.93 -0.81
N LEU A 516 14.78 12.80 -2.09
CA LEU A 516 14.70 13.85 -3.09
C LEU A 516 13.74 13.38 -4.19
N SER A 517 12.56 13.97 -4.24
CA SER A 517 11.57 13.66 -5.27
C SER A 517 11.41 14.82 -6.24
N ARG A 518 11.47 14.55 -7.54
CA ARG A 518 11.17 15.51 -8.60
C ARG A 518 9.85 15.15 -9.26
N GLN A 519 8.94 16.11 -9.28
CA GLN A 519 7.62 16.03 -9.89
C GLN A 519 7.59 16.94 -11.11
N PHE A 520 7.33 16.39 -12.30
CA PHE A 520 7.36 17.16 -13.55
C PHE A 520 6.53 16.47 -14.64
N LYS A 521 6.25 17.19 -15.72
CA LYS A 521 5.63 16.62 -16.93
C LYS A 521 6.58 16.71 -18.11
N THR A 522 6.52 15.74 -19.02
CA THR A 522 7.17 15.78 -20.31
C THR A 522 6.17 15.56 -21.44
N VAL A 523 6.49 16.05 -22.61
CA VAL A 523 5.77 15.70 -23.84
C VAL A 523 6.22 14.29 -24.26
N ASP A 524 5.32 13.31 -24.28
CA ASP A 524 5.62 11.94 -24.70
C ASP A 524 5.43 11.77 -26.22
N ASP A 525 4.35 12.36 -26.81
CA ASP A 525 4.09 12.31 -28.25
C ASP A 525 3.22 13.52 -28.64
N LEU A 526 3.66 14.28 -29.62
CA LEU A 526 2.95 15.43 -30.17
C LEU A 526 1.81 15.06 -31.13
N LEU A 527 1.60 13.77 -31.41
CA LEU A 527 0.57 13.27 -32.34
C LEU A 527 0.62 13.99 -33.70
N GLY A 528 1.81 14.24 -34.21
CA GLY A 528 2.08 14.87 -35.50
C GLY A 528 1.99 16.39 -35.55
N ALA A 529 1.83 17.08 -34.40
CA ALA A 529 1.94 18.55 -34.34
C ALA A 529 3.43 19.00 -34.39
N ASN A 530 3.67 20.25 -34.78
CA ASN A 530 5.02 20.78 -34.87
C ASN A 530 5.65 21.08 -33.50
N TYR A 531 4.87 21.52 -32.53
CA TYR A 531 5.30 21.87 -31.16
C TYR A 531 4.09 21.99 -30.23
N LEU A 532 4.34 22.06 -28.93
CA LEU A 532 3.36 22.48 -27.91
C LEU A 532 3.76 23.83 -27.34
N LEU A 533 2.82 24.73 -27.17
CA LEU A 533 3.03 25.98 -26.46
C LEU A 533 2.86 25.75 -24.94
N ASP A 534 3.88 26.11 -24.15
CA ASP A 534 3.91 25.88 -22.70
C ASP A 534 3.17 26.97 -21.95
N VAL A 535 1.85 26.99 -22.09
CA VAL A 535 0.92 27.88 -21.40
C VAL A 535 -0.23 27.10 -20.74
N ASP A 536 -0.91 27.70 -19.78
CA ASP A 536 -2.11 27.10 -19.19
C ASP A 536 -3.36 27.44 -20.01
N LYS A 537 -4.00 26.44 -20.58
CA LYS A 537 -5.15 26.54 -21.46
C LYS A 537 -6.40 27.15 -20.80
N PHE A 538 -6.57 26.98 -19.50
CA PHE A 538 -7.71 27.54 -18.77
C PHE A 538 -7.46 29.00 -18.44
N ALA A 539 -6.23 29.34 -18.04
CA ALA A 539 -5.82 30.73 -17.84
C ALA A 539 -5.89 31.54 -19.16
N GLU A 540 -5.45 30.94 -20.29
CA GLU A 540 -5.55 31.59 -21.61
C GLU A 540 -7.00 31.91 -21.99
N ARG A 541 -7.94 31.03 -21.69
CA ARG A 541 -9.37 31.23 -21.91
C ARG A 541 -9.93 32.29 -20.98
N ASP A 542 -9.56 32.27 -19.70
CA ASP A 542 -10.21 33.09 -18.65
C ASP A 542 -9.55 34.44 -18.48
N PHE A 543 -8.30 34.64 -18.93
CA PHE A 543 -7.53 35.89 -18.94
C PHE A 543 -7.03 36.21 -20.36
N PRO A 544 -7.95 36.42 -21.33
CA PRO A 544 -7.57 36.66 -22.72
C PRO A 544 -6.73 37.92 -22.82
N GLY A 545 -5.54 37.83 -23.44
CA GLY A 545 -4.62 38.97 -23.62
C GLY A 545 -3.62 39.19 -22.48
N ASP A 546 -3.77 38.55 -21.34
CA ASP A 546 -2.77 38.57 -20.26
C ASP A 546 -1.65 37.56 -20.50
N GLN A 547 -0.62 38.01 -21.19
CA GLN A 547 0.53 37.21 -21.55
C GLN A 547 1.38 36.78 -20.35
N THR A 548 1.16 37.31 -19.16
CA THR A 548 1.89 36.96 -17.93
C THR A 548 1.20 35.81 -17.21
N THR A 549 -0.09 35.98 -16.94
CA THR A 549 -0.91 35.00 -16.17
C THR A 549 -0.98 33.63 -16.86
N ILE A 550 -0.99 33.59 -18.19
CA ILE A 550 -1.07 32.30 -18.93
C ILE A 550 0.19 31.45 -18.87
N GLN A 551 1.35 32.03 -18.54
CA GLN A 551 2.63 31.31 -18.60
C GLN A 551 2.75 30.25 -17.50
N ASN A 552 3.19 29.06 -17.87
CA ASN A 552 3.61 28.04 -16.90
C ASN A 552 4.99 28.36 -16.31
N ASP A 553 5.85 29.07 -17.08
CA ASP A 553 7.17 29.49 -16.63
C ASP A 553 7.51 30.91 -17.11
N LEU A 554 7.37 31.91 -16.24
CA LEU A 554 7.75 33.30 -16.51
C LEU A 554 9.24 33.51 -16.75
N ASN A 555 10.10 32.54 -16.35
CA ASN A 555 11.53 32.60 -16.67
C ASN A 555 11.81 32.32 -18.16
N ARG A 556 10.85 31.70 -18.85
CA ARG A 556 10.91 31.29 -20.26
C ARG A 556 9.54 31.47 -20.92
N PRO A 557 9.03 32.71 -21.06
CA PRO A 557 7.69 32.95 -21.57
C PRO A 557 7.57 32.58 -23.05
N GLY A 558 6.38 32.11 -23.45
CA GLY A 558 6.08 31.74 -24.82
C GLY A 558 6.89 30.54 -25.35
N ARG A 559 7.38 29.67 -24.46
CA ARG A 559 8.24 28.54 -24.81
C ARG A 559 7.48 27.53 -25.68
N ARG A 560 8.10 27.20 -26.81
CA ARG A 560 7.72 26.03 -27.63
C ARG A 560 8.47 24.80 -27.12
N VAL A 561 7.75 23.73 -26.86
CA VAL A 561 8.29 22.47 -26.35
C VAL A 561 8.03 21.34 -27.32
N TYR A 562 8.92 20.37 -27.33
CA TYR A 562 8.97 19.23 -28.23
C TYR A 562 8.94 17.92 -27.42
N GLU A 563 8.91 16.78 -28.12
CA GLU A 563 8.94 15.48 -27.48
C GLU A 563 10.17 15.31 -26.57
N GLY A 564 9.94 14.87 -25.35
CA GLY A 564 10.94 14.75 -24.28
C GLY A 564 11.15 16.01 -23.44
N ASP A 565 10.70 17.19 -23.88
CA ASP A 565 10.83 18.42 -23.11
C ASP A 565 9.93 18.44 -21.88
N VAL A 566 10.43 19.05 -20.81
CA VAL A 566 9.65 19.33 -19.58
C VAL A 566 8.74 20.54 -19.81
N PHE A 567 7.48 20.46 -19.42
CA PHE A 567 6.50 21.54 -19.54
C PHE A 567 5.47 21.53 -18.38
N GLY A 568 4.68 22.59 -18.27
CA GLY A 568 3.55 22.70 -17.34
C GLY A 568 3.97 22.93 -15.91
N TYR A 569 4.67 22.00 -15.30
CA TYR A 569 5.25 22.14 -13.96
C TYR A 569 6.55 21.33 -13.80
N ASP A 570 7.42 21.82 -12.90
CA ASP A 570 8.63 21.16 -12.47
C ASP A 570 8.97 21.63 -11.04
N TYR A 571 8.98 20.71 -10.07
CA TYR A 571 9.36 21.03 -8.69
C TYR A 571 9.97 19.83 -7.99
N ARG A 572 10.61 20.09 -6.85
CA ARG A 572 11.25 19.06 -6.03
C ARG A 572 10.74 19.12 -4.61
N TYR A 573 10.65 17.96 -3.99
CA TYR A 573 10.54 17.80 -2.55
C TYR A 573 11.86 17.34 -1.95
N TYR A 574 12.27 17.96 -0.85
CA TYR A 574 13.35 17.52 0.02
C TYR A 574 12.74 17.06 1.34
N LEU A 575 12.92 15.80 1.68
CA LEU A 575 12.40 15.22 2.91
C LEU A 575 13.53 14.60 3.71
N HIS A 576 13.50 14.83 5.01
CA HIS A 576 14.37 14.16 5.97
C HIS A 576 13.50 13.56 7.07
N SER A 577 13.85 12.37 7.53
CA SER A 577 13.25 11.72 8.69
C SER A 577 14.37 11.13 9.54
N LEU A 578 14.37 11.47 10.82
CA LEU A 578 15.23 10.87 11.82
C LEU A 578 14.32 10.31 12.91
N ASP A 579 14.41 9.01 13.16
CA ASP A 579 13.63 8.36 14.20
C ASP A 579 14.49 7.52 15.15
N ALA A 580 14.02 7.37 16.37
CA ALA A 580 14.58 6.47 17.36
C ALA A 580 13.44 5.81 18.14
N TRP A 581 13.60 4.52 18.44
CA TRP A 581 12.62 3.76 19.18
C TRP A 581 13.28 2.77 20.15
N VAL A 582 12.52 2.42 21.17
CA VAL A 582 12.89 1.41 22.17
C VAL A 582 11.66 0.58 22.53
N GLN A 583 11.89 -0.70 22.74
CA GLN A 583 10.85 -1.67 23.12
C GLN A 583 11.43 -2.67 24.10
N GLN A 584 10.63 -3.04 25.08
CA GLN A 584 10.94 -4.15 26.01
C GLN A 584 9.84 -5.21 25.91
N GLU A 585 10.26 -6.46 25.97
CA GLU A 585 9.43 -7.65 26.04
C GLU A 585 9.75 -8.39 27.34
N HIS A 586 8.69 -8.77 28.06
CA HIS A 586 8.78 -9.49 29.33
C HIS A 586 8.02 -10.79 29.20
N ASN A 587 8.69 -11.90 29.37
CA ASN A 587 8.12 -13.24 29.20
C ASN A 587 8.09 -13.96 30.55
N TYR A 588 6.89 -14.15 31.10
CA TYR A 588 6.67 -14.89 32.34
C TYR A 588 5.81 -16.14 32.08
N HIS A 589 5.65 -16.96 33.08
CA HIS A 589 4.93 -18.22 32.95
C HIS A 589 3.47 -18.04 32.50
N TYR A 590 2.73 -17.10 33.08
CA TYR A 590 1.32 -16.85 32.78
C TYR A 590 1.07 -15.58 31.98
N ILE A 591 2.02 -14.64 31.93
CA ILE A 591 1.83 -13.34 31.33
C ILE A 591 3.07 -12.97 30.51
N ASP A 592 2.86 -12.57 29.28
CA ASP A 592 3.85 -11.84 28.50
C ASP A 592 3.39 -10.38 28.39
N LEU A 593 4.34 -9.46 28.46
CA LEU A 593 4.11 -8.03 28.32
C LEU A 593 5.09 -7.47 27.30
N TYR A 594 4.66 -6.51 26.53
CA TYR A 594 5.58 -5.65 25.81
C TYR A 594 5.12 -4.20 25.86
N TYR A 595 6.05 -3.30 25.79
CA TYR A 595 5.80 -1.87 25.63
C TYR A 595 6.95 -1.20 24.90
N GLY A 596 6.67 -0.10 24.23
CA GLY A 596 7.68 0.63 23.48
C GLY A 596 7.23 2.04 23.13
N SER A 597 8.20 2.86 22.80
CA SER A 597 7.99 4.22 22.33
C SER A 597 8.92 4.56 21.16
N ARG A 598 8.47 5.47 20.30
CA ARG A 598 9.23 6.02 19.19
C ARG A 598 9.06 7.54 19.17
N ILE A 599 10.13 8.24 18.85
CA ILE A 599 10.14 9.66 18.52
C ILE A 599 10.72 9.84 17.13
N ALA A 600 10.15 10.73 16.33
CA ALA A 600 10.72 11.04 15.03
C ALA A 600 10.65 12.55 14.74
N LEU A 601 11.71 13.03 14.08
CA LEU A 601 11.82 14.39 13.55
C LEU A 601 11.76 14.30 12.03
N ASN A 602 10.76 14.97 11.42
CA ASN A 602 10.55 14.96 9.99
C ASN A 602 10.59 16.39 9.47
N THR A 603 11.26 16.61 8.33
CA THR A 603 11.25 17.89 7.65
C THR A 603 10.82 17.70 6.19
N LEU A 604 10.10 18.68 5.67
CA LEU A 604 9.62 18.72 4.30
C LEU A 604 9.78 20.12 3.74
N GLN A 605 10.35 20.23 2.55
CA GLN A 605 10.51 21.48 1.82
C GLN A 605 10.19 21.27 0.34
N ARG A 606 9.39 22.17 -0.26
CA ARG A 606 9.18 22.25 -1.72
C ARG A 606 10.19 23.24 -2.33
N ASN A 607 10.66 22.91 -3.54
CA ASN A 607 11.49 23.80 -4.35
C ASN A 607 10.93 23.82 -5.79
N GLY A 608 10.31 24.92 -6.19
CA GLY A 608 9.79 25.12 -7.54
C GLY A 608 10.89 25.47 -8.53
N LEU A 609 10.90 24.85 -9.68
CA LEU A 609 11.88 25.07 -10.77
C LEU A 609 11.29 25.90 -11.92
N MET A 610 9.98 26.14 -11.92
CA MET A 610 9.26 27.01 -12.84
C MET A 610 8.57 28.13 -12.07
N ARG A 611 8.60 29.36 -12.61
CA ARG A 611 7.88 30.52 -12.06
C ARG A 611 6.52 30.63 -12.76
N ASN A 612 5.47 30.18 -12.08
CA ASN A 612 4.12 30.16 -12.62
C ASN A 612 3.51 31.58 -12.70
N GLY A 613 2.89 31.93 -13.82
CA GLY A 613 2.32 33.26 -14.03
C GLY A 613 1.15 33.60 -13.12
N ARG A 614 0.41 32.60 -12.63
CA ARG A 614 -0.72 32.78 -11.69
C ARG A 614 -0.24 32.95 -10.25
N TYR A 615 0.92 32.41 -9.91
CA TYR A 615 1.51 32.41 -8.58
C TYR A 615 3.03 32.78 -8.63
N PRO A 616 3.39 33.98 -9.14
CA PRO A 616 4.79 34.31 -9.43
C PRO A 616 5.68 34.37 -8.19
N ASP A 617 5.11 34.68 -7.02
CA ASP A 617 5.85 34.88 -5.77
C ASP A 617 5.96 33.62 -4.91
N SER A 618 5.11 32.59 -5.16
CA SER A 618 5.03 31.37 -4.35
C SER A 618 5.23 30.07 -5.13
N SER A 619 5.63 30.16 -6.41
CA SER A 619 5.82 28.98 -7.27
C SER A 619 7.27 28.62 -7.48
N PHE A 620 8.21 29.57 -7.45
CA PHE A 620 9.60 29.42 -7.84
C PHE A 620 10.57 29.55 -6.64
N GLY A 621 11.58 28.69 -6.63
CA GLY A 621 12.59 28.66 -5.58
C GLY A 621 12.20 27.77 -4.39
N LYS A 622 12.99 27.84 -3.33
CA LYS A 622 12.77 27.09 -2.09
C LYS A 622 11.72 27.78 -1.25
N GLY A 623 10.62 27.07 -0.97
CA GLY A 623 9.63 27.46 0.02
C GLY A 623 10.08 27.21 1.45
N ASP A 624 9.17 27.37 2.40
CA ASP A 624 9.43 27.15 3.82
C ASP A 624 9.75 25.68 4.14
N VAL A 625 10.55 25.48 5.19
CA VAL A 625 10.81 24.16 5.76
C VAL A 625 9.77 23.87 6.82
N HIS A 626 8.93 22.87 6.57
CA HIS A 626 7.94 22.41 7.53
C HIS A 626 8.55 21.30 8.38
N THR A 627 8.49 21.45 9.70
CA THR A 627 9.09 20.51 10.67
C THR A 627 8.00 19.88 11.52
N PHE A 628 8.05 18.57 11.66
CA PHE A 628 7.10 17.77 12.44
C PHE A 628 7.85 16.87 13.41
N VAL A 629 7.53 17.02 14.70
CA VAL A 629 7.94 16.06 15.73
C VAL A 629 6.76 15.12 15.98
N THR A 630 6.99 13.82 15.86
CA THR A 630 5.96 12.79 16.07
C THR A 630 6.37 11.87 17.20
N PHE A 631 5.39 11.37 17.93
CA PHE A 631 5.57 10.47 19.06
C PHE A 631 4.60 9.30 18.94
N ASP A 632 5.13 8.09 19.17
CA ASP A 632 4.34 6.87 19.18
C ASP A 632 4.58 6.10 20.47
N ALA A 633 3.53 5.48 20.97
CA ALA A 633 3.59 4.56 22.10
C ALA A 633 2.71 3.34 21.81
N LYS A 634 3.19 2.17 22.21
CA LYS A 634 2.43 0.91 22.16
C LYS A 634 2.67 0.06 23.39
N ALA A 635 1.71 -0.75 23.74
CA ALA A 635 1.82 -1.76 24.78
C ALA A 635 0.90 -2.95 24.46
N GLY A 636 1.27 -4.11 24.94
CA GLY A 636 0.43 -5.30 24.85
C GLY A 636 0.67 -6.27 26.00
N ILE A 637 -0.36 -7.04 26.29
CA ILE A 637 -0.37 -8.09 27.29
C ILE A 637 -0.92 -9.37 26.70
N THR A 638 -0.25 -10.48 26.96
CA THR A 638 -0.73 -11.82 26.64
C THR A 638 -0.92 -12.59 27.95
N TYR A 639 -2.16 -12.95 28.24
CA TYR A 639 -2.48 -13.85 29.34
C TYR A 639 -2.56 -15.28 28.81
N LYS A 640 -1.72 -16.15 29.35
CA LYS A 640 -1.63 -17.58 28.99
C LYS A 640 -2.51 -18.37 29.96
N ILE A 641 -3.73 -18.69 29.52
CA ILE A 641 -4.61 -19.58 30.31
C ILE A 641 -3.94 -20.93 30.48
N ASN A 642 -3.33 -21.40 29.39
CA ASN A 642 -2.44 -22.55 29.34
C ASN A 642 -1.65 -22.50 28.01
N GLY A 643 -0.78 -23.48 27.73
CA GLY A 643 0.00 -23.52 26.49
C GLY A 643 -0.79 -23.65 25.18
N ARG A 644 -2.12 -23.77 25.24
CA ARG A 644 -3.03 -23.88 24.06
C ARG A 644 -3.99 -22.70 23.91
N HIS A 645 -4.23 -21.94 24.95
CA HIS A 645 -5.25 -20.90 25.00
C HIS A 645 -4.66 -19.61 25.56
N LEU A 646 -4.69 -18.55 24.77
CA LEU A 646 -4.11 -17.25 25.06
C LEU A 646 -5.16 -16.16 24.87
N ILE A 647 -5.09 -15.12 25.68
CA ILE A 647 -5.82 -13.88 25.46
C ILE A 647 -4.79 -12.78 25.29
N THR A 648 -4.84 -12.02 24.21
CA THR A 648 -3.96 -10.88 23.97
C THR A 648 -4.76 -9.60 23.90
N ALA A 649 -4.25 -8.54 24.52
CA ALA A 649 -4.78 -7.19 24.37
C ALA A 649 -3.64 -6.26 23.99
N ASN A 650 -3.83 -5.44 22.95
CA ASN A 650 -2.84 -4.50 22.46
C ASN A 650 -3.47 -3.11 22.36
N ALA A 651 -2.68 -2.08 22.63
CA ALA A 651 -3.09 -0.69 22.50
C ALA A 651 -1.94 0.16 21.96
N SER A 652 -2.26 1.18 21.18
CA SER A 652 -1.29 2.17 20.73
C SER A 652 -1.89 3.54 20.49
N VAL A 653 -1.02 4.54 20.55
CA VAL A 653 -1.26 5.88 20.02
C VAL A 653 -0.07 6.21 19.12
N GLN A 654 -0.34 6.64 17.90
CA GLN A 654 0.68 6.96 16.91
C GLN A 654 0.39 8.28 16.25
N SER A 655 1.45 8.98 15.84
CA SER A 655 1.37 10.21 15.05
C SER A 655 2.25 10.14 13.81
N ARG A 656 1.85 10.85 12.73
CA ARG A 656 2.55 10.85 11.44
C ARG A 656 2.55 12.24 10.84
N PRO A 657 3.65 12.68 10.20
CA PRO A 657 3.65 13.92 9.44
C PRO A 657 2.68 13.79 8.25
N PRO A 658 2.13 14.92 7.76
CA PRO A 658 1.40 14.93 6.50
C PRO A 658 2.28 14.42 5.36
N LEU A 659 1.67 13.72 4.40
CA LEU A 659 2.36 13.42 3.14
C LEU A 659 2.60 14.71 2.36
N ALA A 660 3.70 14.77 1.60
CA ALA A 660 4.07 15.97 0.84
C ALA A 660 2.94 16.49 -0.06
N TYR A 661 2.25 15.59 -0.75
CA TYR A 661 1.16 15.97 -1.65
C TYR A 661 -0.15 16.35 -0.93
N HIS A 662 -0.33 16.00 0.35
CA HIS A 662 -1.45 16.46 1.16
C HIS A 662 -1.18 17.85 1.75
N LEU A 663 0.07 18.11 2.16
CA LEU A 663 0.45 19.35 2.81
C LEU A 663 0.26 20.57 1.88
N TYR A 664 0.75 20.48 0.64
CA TYR A 664 0.62 21.56 -0.35
C TYR A 664 -0.71 21.44 -1.09
N VAL A 665 -1.51 22.51 -1.13
CA VAL A 665 -2.85 22.48 -1.76
C VAL A 665 -2.74 22.21 -3.26
N SER A 666 -1.86 22.92 -3.96
CA SER A 666 -1.62 22.76 -5.41
C SER A 666 -0.14 22.86 -5.74
N PRO A 667 0.64 21.78 -5.43
CA PRO A 667 2.10 21.81 -5.53
C PRO A 667 2.62 22.01 -6.95
N ASP A 668 1.82 21.74 -7.97
CA ASP A 668 2.17 21.95 -9.38
C ASP A 668 2.39 23.42 -9.72
N ILE A 669 1.70 24.35 -9.02
CA ILE A 669 1.66 25.76 -9.36
C ILE A 669 2.04 26.72 -8.23
N THR A 670 2.04 26.27 -6.96
CA THR A 670 2.33 27.13 -5.80
C THR A 670 2.85 26.31 -4.63
N ASP A 671 3.50 26.94 -3.65
CA ASP A 671 3.88 26.33 -2.37
C ASP A 671 2.86 26.57 -1.24
N ASN A 672 1.66 27.06 -1.57
CA ASN A 672 0.59 27.26 -0.59
C ASN A 672 0.26 25.92 0.10
N VAL A 673 0.22 25.99 1.43
CA VAL A 673 -0.09 24.85 2.29
C VAL A 673 -1.51 24.92 2.84
N VAL A 674 -2.00 23.80 3.36
CA VAL A 674 -3.31 23.76 4.03
C VAL A 674 -3.33 24.71 5.24
N PRO A 675 -4.49 25.34 5.56
CA PRO A 675 -4.58 26.33 6.64
C PRO A 675 -4.24 25.78 8.03
N SER A 676 -4.57 24.53 8.30
CA SER A 676 -4.30 23.86 9.57
C SER A 676 -3.33 22.69 9.36
N ILE A 677 -2.03 22.98 9.56
CA ILE A 677 -0.97 21.97 9.42
C ILE A 677 -0.83 21.19 10.72
N LYS A 678 -1.25 19.92 10.72
CA LYS A 678 -1.13 19.01 11.86
C LYS A 678 -0.58 17.65 11.42
N SER A 679 0.13 16.98 12.33
CA SER A 679 0.41 15.56 12.17
C SER A 679 -0.87 14.76 12.36
N SER A 680 -1.17 13.83 11.45
CA SER A 680 -2.26 12.87 11.62
C SER A 680 -1.98 11.95 12.80
N LYS A 681 -3.03 11.51 13.50
CA LYS A 681 -2.93 10.66 14.67
C LYS A 681 -3.89 9.49 14.56
N ASN A 682 -3.53 8.39 15.20
CA ASN A 682 -4.43 7.28 15.40
C ASN A 682 -4.29 6.70 16.81
N ALA A 683 -5.37 6.14 17.30
CA ALA A 683 -5.38 5.29 18.50
C ALA A 683 -6.05 3.96 18.14
N ASN A 684 -5.42 2.88 18.57
CA ASN A 684 -5.88 1.52 18.33
C ASN A 684 -5.96 0.74 19.63
N ILE A 685 -6.97 -0.11 19.71
CA ILE A 685 -7.07 -1.16 20.72
C ILE A 685 -7.57 -2.43 20.05
N ASP A 686 -6.99 -3.57 20.40
CA ASP A 686 -7.49 -4.88 19.98
C ASP A 686 -7.45 -5.89 21.13
N LEU A 687 -8.40 -6.83 21.10
CA LEU A 687 -8.50 -7.96 22.02
C LEU A 687 -8.64 -9.23 21.21
N ASN A 688 -7.74 -10.20 21.42
CA ASN A 688 -7.74 -11.44 20.68
C ASN A 688 -7.77 -12.64 21.64
N TYR A 689 -8.57 -13.63 21.29
CA TYR A 689 -8.47 -14.98 21.83
C TYR A 689 -7.81 -15.88 20.80
N ILE A 690 -6.66 -16.45 21.16
CA ILE A 690 -5.84 -17.33 20.32
C ILE A 690 -5.87 -18.72 20.90
N PHE A 691 -6.12 -19.70 20.08
CA PHE A 691 -6.10 -21.12 20.48
C PHE A 691 -5.28 -21.94 19.49
N SER A 692 -4.49 -22.87 20.05
CA SER A 692 -3.59 -23.74 19.29
C SER A 692 -3.61 -25.13 19.89
N THR A 693 -4.30 -26.04 19.21
CA THR A 693 -4.36 -27.47 19.56
C THR A 693 -3.88 -28.28 18.36
N PRO A 694 -3.56 -29.58 18.49
CA PRO A 694 -3.08 -30.39 17.37
C PRO A 694 -4.06 -30.46 16.18
N LYS A 695 -5.36 -30.27 16.41
CA LYS A 695 -6.39 -30.40 15.37
C LYS A 695 -7.10 -29.08 15.04
N VAL A 696 -7.07 -28.12 15.95
CA VAL A 696 -7.78 -26.84 15.74
C VAL A 696 -6.88 -25.71 16.21
N ASN A 697 -6.62 -24.76 15.35
CA ASN A 697 -5.92 -23.53 15.70
C ASN A 697 -6.64 -22.33 15.10
N GLY A 698 -6.49 -21.17 15.72
CA GLY A 698 -7.11 -19.99 15.20
C GLY A 698 -7.09 -18.81 16.15
N ARG A 699 -7.73 -17.75 15.69
CA ARG A 699 -7.88 -16.48 16.43
C ARG A 699 -9.28 -15.90 16.20
N ILE A 700 -9.83 -15.35 17.28
CA ILE A 700 -11.00 -14.48 17.25
C ILE A 700 -10.54 -13.13 17.81
N GLY A 701 -10.67 -12.07 17.05
CA GLY A 701 -10.17 -10.74 17.40
C GLY A 701 -11.25 -9.68 17.29
N LEU A 702 -11.32 -8.80 18.28
CA LEU A 702 -12.07 -7.55 18.25
C LEU A 702 -11.10 -6.40 18.08
N PHE A 703 -11.45 -5.39 17.29
CA PHE A 703 -10.61 -4.22 17.12
C PHE A 703 -11.42 -2.93 17.05
N TYR A 704 -10.82 -1.85 17.52
CA TYR A 704 -11.31 -0.49 17.39
C TYR A 704 -10.15 0.45 17.12
N THR A 705 -10.24 1.24 16.06
CA THR A 705 -9.22 2.22 15.68
C THR A 705 -9.91 3.52 15.31
N THR A 706 -9.42 4.62 15.83
CA THR A 706 -9.84 5.97 15.46
C THR A 706 -8.67 6.75 14.88
N PHE A 707 -8.96 7.55 13.87
CA PHE A 707 -8.04 8.46 13.21
C PHE A 707 -8.57 9.88 13.35
N TRP A 708 -7.70 10.84 13.59
CA TRP A 708 -8.02 12.26 13.63
C TRP A 708 -6.86 13.11 13.12
N ASP A 709 -7.16 14.37 12.78
CA ASP A 709 -6.23 15.27 12.10
C ASP A 709 -5.66 14.66 10.79
N ASP A 710 -6.41 13.72 10.15
CA ASP A 710 -5.98 13.10 8.89
C ASP A 710 -6.29 14.03 7.71
N MET A 711 -5.65 13.78 6.58
CA MET A 711 -5.80 14.55 5.35
C MET A 711 -6.09 13.63 4.17
N ASP A 712 -6.88 14.14 3.22
CA ASP A 712 -7.12 13.50 1.94
C ASP A 712 -7.15 14.55 0.83
N LYS A 713 -6.82 14.18 -0.40
CA LYS A 713 -6.73 15.11 -1.52
C LYS A 713 -7.32 14.51 -2.78
N ALA A 714 -8.09 15.32 -3.47
CA ALA A 714 -8.63 15.02 -4.78
C ALA A 714 -8.35 16.18 -5.75
N ALA A 715 -8.20 15.84 -7.03
CA ALA A 715 -8.20 16.83 -8.11
C ALA A 715 -9.30 16.47 -9.09
N TYR A 716 -10.09 17.45 -9.48
CA TYR A 716 -11.25 17.25 -10.36
C TYR A 716 -11.52 18.47 -11.22
N TYR A 717 -12.28 18.28 -12.30
CA TYR A 717 -12.79 19.39 -13.10
C TYR A 717 -14.03 19.97 -12.45
N ASN A 718 -13.99 21.26 -12.07
CA ASN A 718 -15.13 21.99 -11.51
C ASN A 718 -15.91 22.67 -12.65
N ASP A 719 -17.19 22.34 -12.80
CA ASP A 719 -18.03 22.84 -13.88
C ASP A 719 -18.38 24.32 -13.71
N VAL A 720 -18.47 24.84 -12.47
CA VAL A 720 -18.75 26.23 -12.16
C VAL A 720 -17.53 27.09 -12.53
N GLN A 721 -16.36 26.66 -12.12
CA GLN A 721 -15.09 27.36 -12.40
C GLN A 721 -14.55 27.04 -13.80
N ARG A 722 -15.09 26.00 -14.47
CA ARG A 722 -14.71 25.53 -15.80
C ARG A 722 -13.21 25.20 -15.92
N THR A 723 -12.59 24.77 -14.82
CA THR A 723 -11.16 24.47 -14.70
C THR A 723 -10.91 23.33 -13.74
N PHE A 724 -9.69 22.81 -13.70
CA PHE A 724 -9.28 21.85 -12.67
C PHE A 724 -9.06 22.55 -11.34
N VAL A 725 -9.49 21.86 -10.26
CA VAL A 725 -9.40 22.30 -8.88
C VAL A 725 -8.70 21.22 -8.07
N PHE A 726 -7.72 21.61 -7.28
CA PHE A 726 -7.16 20.81 -6.21
C PHE A 726 -7.95 21.06 -4.93
N HIS A 727 -8.43 19.98 -4.33
CA HIS A 727 -9.22 20.02 -3.09
C HIS A 727 -8.58 19.13 -2.06
N THR A 728 -8.07 19.70 -0.98
CA THR A 728 -7.47 18.98 0.15
C THR A 728 -8.39 19.07 1.35
N LEU A 729 -8.86 17.92 1.83
CA LEU A 729 -9.56 17.79 3.12
C LEU A 729 -8.52 17.76 4.24
N TYR A 730 -8.82 18.41 5.35
CA TYR A 730 -8.02 18.39 6.58
C TYR A 730 -8.93 18.31 7.80
N ASP A 731 -8.35 18.02 8.97
CA ASP A 731 -9.09 17.67 10.21
C ASP A 731 -10.07 16.49 9.98
N LEU A 732 -9.66 15.50 9.18
CA LEU A 732 -10.49 14.37 8.81
C LEU A 732 -10.44 13.29 9.91
N GLU A 733 -11.62 12.82 10.32
CA GLU A 733 -11.75 11.74 11.28
C GLU A 733 -12.34 10.48 10.65
N LYS A 734 -11.80 9.31 11.02
CA LYS A 734 -12.27 7.99 10.58
C LYS A 734 -12.36 7.03 11.77
N VAL A 735 -13.28 6.08 11.70
CA VAL A 735 -13.40 5.00 12.68
C VAL A 735 -13.45 3.66 11.96
N HIS A 736 -12.60 2.75 12.41
CA HIS A 736 -12.54 1.36 11.98
C HIS A 736 -12.78 0.44 13.16
N ARG A 737 -13.80 -0.39 13.11
CA ARG A 737 -14.15 -1.32 14.18
C ARG A 737 -14.72 -2.61 13.63
N GLY A 738 -14.48 -3.72 14.31
CA GLY A 738 -15.05 -4.99 13.87
C GLY A 738 -14.53 -6.20 14.62
N ILE A 739 -14.94 -7.36 14.09
CA ILE A 739 -14.54 -8.69 14.51
C ILE A 739 -13.87 -9.42 13.36
N GLU A 740 -12.77 -10.10 13.64
CA GLU A 740 -12.05 -11.00 12.75
C GLU A 740 -12.04 -12.41 13.34
N VAL A 741 -12.29 -13.41 12.51
CA VAL A 741 -12.27 -14.82 12.87
C VAL A 741 -11.42 -15.58 11.86
N GLY A 742 -10.43 -16.33 12.32
CA GLY A 742 -9.68 -17.27 11.50
C GLY A 742 -9.51 -18.57 12.25
N ILE A 743 -10.05 -19.66 11.72
CA ILE A 743 -10.02 -20.99 12.33
C ILE A 743 -9.55 -21.99 11.28
N ASN A 744 -8.55 -22.76 11.64
CA ASN A 744 -8.08 -23.91 10.89
C ASN A 744 -8.42 -25.18 11.66
N TRP A 745 -9.12 -26.11 11.03
CA TRP A 745 -9.51 -27.40 11.60
C TRP A 745 -8.95 -28.54 10.74
N ALA A 746 -8.05 -29.32 11.30
CA ALA A 746 -7.41 -30.47 10.68
C ALA A 746 -7.91 -31.77 11.36
N PRO A 747 -9.08 -32.33 10.99
CA PRO A 747 -9.57 -33.57 11.55
C PRO A 747 -8.62 -34.77 11.33
N THR A 748 -7.89 -34.76 10.22
CA THR A 748 -6.85 -35.75 9.88
C THR A 748 -5.60 -35.01 9.37
N SER A 749 -4.49 -35.72 9.25
CA SER A 749 -3.25 -35.16 8.64
C SER A 749 -3.41 -34.83 7.15
N ALA A 750 -4.40 -35.43 6.48
CA ALA A 750 -4.64 -35.21 5.05
C ALA A 750 -5.70 -34.17 4.75
N LEU A 751 -6.64 -33.87 5.64
CA LEU A 751 -7.78 -33.01 5.41
C LEU A 751 -7.76 -31.82 6.39
N ASN A 752 -7.93 -30.65 5.84
CA ASN A 752 -7.88 -29.41 6.56
C ASN A 752 -9.00 -28.45 6.07
N PHE A 753 -9.67 -27.77 7.01
CA PHE A 753 -10.69 -26.76 6.75
C PHE A 753 -10.24 -25.43 7.31
N ASP A 754 -10.35 -24.39 6.50
CA ASP A 754 -10.14 -22.99 6.89
C ASP A 754 -11.47 -22.26 6.93
N PHE A 755 -11.79 -21.61 8.06
CA PHE A 755 -12.95 -20.76 8.24
C PHE A 755 -12.47 -19.35 8.56
N ILE A 756 -12.79 -18.40 7.70
CA ILE A 756 -12.34 -17.02 7.81
C ILE A 756 -13.55 -16.11 7.72
N GLY A 757 -13.61 -15.11 8.58
CA GLY A 757 -14.69 -14.16 8.56
C GLY A 757 -14.31 -12.81 9.15
N THR A 758 -14.88 -11.76 8.60
CA THR A 758 -14.86 -10.40 9.15
C THR A 758 -16.24 -9.78 9.04
N ALA A 759 -16.65 -9.13 10.12
CA ALA A 759 -17.75 -8.20 10.13
C ALA A 759 -17.27 -6.89 10.75
N ALA A 760 -17.25 -5.81 9.97
CA ALA A 760 -16.63 -4.58 10.37
C ALA A 760 -17.40 -3.36 9.86
N GLN A 761 -17.02 -2.18 10.35
CA GLN A 761 -17.47 -0.88 9.86
C GLN A 761 -16.28 0.05 9.74
N TYR A 762 -16.09 0.62 8.55
CA TYR A 762 -15.05 1.60 8.22
C TYR A 762 -15.73 2.83 7.66
N TYR A 763 -15.73 3.95 8.41
CA TYR A 763 -16.52 5.13 8.05
C TYR A 763 -15.88 6.45 8.49
N TYR A 764 -16.30 7.53 7.85
CA TYR A 764 -15.95 8.91 8.22
C TYR A 764 -16.76 9.35 9.44
N ASN A 765 -16.09 9.89 10.46
CA ASN A 765 -16.70 10.22 11.74
C ASN A 765 -17.09 11.69 11.87
N ASN A 766 -16.60 12.55 10.98
CA ASN A 766 -16.90 13.98 11.01
C ASN A 766 -17.16 14.54 9.61
N ASN A 767 -17.48 15.84 9.58
CA ASN A 767 -17.57 16.64 8.39
C ASN A 767 -16.30 17.52 8.30
N PRO A 768 -15.24 17.09 7.60
CA PRO A 768 -13.97 17.79 7.55
C PRO A 768 -14.07 19.14 6.83
N MET A 769 -13.09 20.00 7.07
CA MET A 769 -12.86 21.17 6.25
C MET A 769 -12.06 20.80 5.00
N GLY A 770 -12.31 21.48 3.92
CA GLY A 770 -11.55 21.37 2.69
C GLY A 770 -11.05 22.73 2.23
N VAL A 771 -9.86 22.75 1.63
CA VAL A 771 -9.30 23.93 0.98
C VAL A 771 -9.12 23.67 -0.51
N MET A 772 -9.51 24.63 -1.35
CA MET A 772 -9.50 24.52 -2.81
C MET A 772 -8.63 25.59 -3.46
N ASN A 773 -7.84 25.16 -4.47
CA ASN A 773 -7.15 26.03 -5.42
C ASN A 773 -7.46 25.59 -6.85
N SER A 774 -7.73 26.54 -7.73
CA SER A 774 -7.90 26.26 -9.16
C SER A 774 -6.58 26.40 -9.94
N THR A 775 -6.44 25.64 -11.01
CA THR A 775 -5.23 25.71 -11.85
C THR A 775 -5.10 27.05 -12.59
N ASN A 776 -6.20 27.73 -12.89
CA ASN A 776 -6.23 29.04 -13.53
C ASN A 776 -6.11 30.24 -12.54
N GLY A 777 -6.00 29.99 -11.24
CA GLY A 777 -5.85 31.03 -10.23
C GLY A 777 -7.13 31.80 -9.84
N ASN A 778 -8.31 31.40 -10.36
CA ASN A 778 -9.59 32.07 -10.00
C ASN A 778 -10.06 31.69 -8.58
N VAL A 779 -9.68 30.56 -8.08
CA VAL A 779 -9.97 30.08 -6.72
C VAL A 779 -8.65 29.88 -5.99
N VAL A 780 -8.46 30.63 -4.91
CA VAL A 780 -7.24 30.59 -4.10
C VAL A 780 -7.62 30.42 -2.64
N ASN A 781 -7.16 29.32 -2.03
CA ASN A 781 -7.37 28.98 -0.61
C ASN A 781 -8.84 29.13 -0.15
N GLN A 782 -9.78 28.75 -1.02
CA GLN A 782 -11.19 28.75 -0.65
C GLN A 782 -11.46 27.59 0.30
N GLU A 783 -11.86 27.91 1.53
CA GLU A 783 -12.18 26.92 2.55
C GLU A 783 -13.68 26.63 2.57
N GLU A 784 -14.03 25.34 2.64
CA GLU A 784 -15.41 24.91 2.73
C GLU A 784 -15.53 23.55 3.41
N ARG A 785 -16.64 23.32 4.13
CA ARG A 785 -16.94 22.06 4.81
C ARG A 785 -17.52 21.03 3.84
N ALA A 786 -16.99 19.80 3.90
CA ALA A 786 -17.52 18.64 3.18
C ALA A 786 -18.37 17.78 4.12
N LEU A 787 -19.60 17.45 3.73
CA LEU A 787 -20.55 16.67 4.53
C LEU A 787 -20.28 15.17 4.33
N MET A 788 -19.25 14.64 5.03
CA MET A 788 -18.75 13.28 4.86
C MET A 788 -19.16 12.33 5.99
N LYS A 789 -19.66 12.87 7.11
CA LYS A 789 -19.98 12.08 8.30
C LYS A 789 -20.92 10.90 7.97
N ASP A 790 -20.65 9.75 8.57
CA ASP A 790 -21.38 8.48 8.42
C ASP A 790 -21.31 7.82 7.04
N LEU A 791 -20.52 8.36 6.08
CA LEU A 791 -20.20 7.68 4.82
C LEU A 791 -19.15 6.59 5.06
N TYR A 792 -19.30 5.49 4.34
CA TYR A 792 -18.35 4.38 4.41
C TYR A 792 -17.12 4.63 3.55
N ILE A 793 -15.97 4.10 3.99
CA ILE A 793 -14.74 4.09 3.18
C ILE A 793 -14.94 3.15 1.99
N GLY A 794 -14.69 3.68 0.78
CA GLY A 794 -14.97 2.98 -0.45
C GLY A 794 -13.97 1.87 -0.78
N GLY A 795 -14.40 0.91 -1.60
CA GLY A 795 -13.54 -0.13 -2.16
C GLY A 795 -13.08 -1.20 -1.16
N VAL A 796 -13.72 -1.28 0.02
CA VAL A 796 -13.41 -2.29 1.06
C VAL A 796 -14.71 -2.94 1.52
N PRO A 797 -14.87 -4.27 1.38
CA PRO A 797 -16.02 -4.98 1.94
C PRO A 797 -16.05 -4.85 3.47
N GLN A 798 -17.22 -4.52 4.02
CA GLN A 798 -17.43 -4.47 5.46
C GLN A 798 -17.66 -5.87 6.05
N VAL A 799 -18.13 -6.79 5.22
CA VAL A 799 -18.35 -8.20 5.57
C VAL A 799 -17.68 -9.07 4.53
N LEU A 800 -16.90 -10.02 5.00
CA LEU A 800 -16.28 -11.03 4.14
C LEU A 800 -16.13 -12.36 4.88
N GLY A 801 -16.10 -13.45 4.13
CA GLY A 801 -15.89 -14.79 4.68
C GLY A 801 -15.36 -15.73 3.62
N THR A 802 -14.55 -16.71 4.05
CA THR A 802 -14.06 -17.81 3.20
C THR A 802 -14.19 -19.14 3.94
N ILE A 803 -14.62 -20.14 3.22
CA ILE A 803 -14.53 -21.54 3.63
C ILE A 803 -13.55 -22.22 2.68
N GLY A 804 -12.42 -22.67 3.23
CA GLY A 804 -11.37 -23.39 2.51
C GLY A 804 -11.41 -24.88 2.87
N ILE A 805 -11.26 -25.73 1.86
CA ILE A 805 -11.10 -27.18 2.02
C ILE A 805 -9.77 -27.54 1.37
N ASN A 806 -8.84 -28.04 2.17
CA ASN A 806 -7.53 -28.44 1.69
C ASN A 806 -7.33 -29.94 1.93
N TYR A 807 -6.95 -30.66 0.88
CA TYR A 807 -6.69 -32.09 0.94
C TYR A 807 -5.28 -32.39 0.45
N PHE A 808 -4.53 -33.13 1.24
CA PHE A 808 -3.16 -33.50 0.97
C PHE A 808 -3.01 -35.02 1.02
N ILE A 809 -2.49 -35.62 -0.04
CA ILE A 809 -2.17 -37.05 -0.10
C ILE A 809 -1.01 -37.29 -1.07
N ASN A 810 0.01 -38.02 -0.62
CA ASN A 810 1.14 -38.42 -1.47
C ASN A 810 1.74 -37.25 -2.28
N TYR A 811 1.96 -36.10 -1.62
CA TYR A 811 2.45 -34.85 -2.23
C TYR A 811 1.55 -34.27 -3.32
N TRP A 812 0.28 -34.65 -3.38
CA TRP A 812 -0.78 -33.92 -4.05
C TRP A 812 -1.42 -32.93 -3.09
N PHE A 813 -1.66 -31.73 -3.55
CA PHE A 813 -2.29 -30.64 -2.82
C PHE A 813 -3.54 -30.23 -3.60
N LEU A 814 -4.69 -30.32 -2.98
CA LEU A 814 -5.97 -29.91 -3.54
C LEU A 814 -6.56 -28.87 -2.60
N SER A 815 -6.97 -27.72 -3.14
CA SER A 815 -7.62 -26.69 -2.35
C SER A 815 -8.84 -26.15 -3.08
N LEU A 816 -9.95 -26.07 -2.38
CA LEU A 816 -11.18 -25.44 -2.82
C LEU A 816 -11.55 -24.35 -1.82
N ASN A 817 -11.74 -23.12 -2.29
CA ASN A 817 -12.15 -22.00 -1.46
C ASN A 817 -13.45 -21.40 -1.99
N VAL A 818 -14.41 -21.19 -1.10
CA VAL A 818 -15.64 -20.47 -1.36
C VAL A 818 -15.60 -19.16 -0.61
N ASN A 819 -15.61 -18.05 -1.34
CA ASN A 819 -15.45 -16.71 -0.83
C ASN A 819 -16.78 -15.95 -0.97
N GLY A 820 -17.20 -15.29 0.12
CA GLY A 820 -18.36 -14.41 0.14
C GLY A 820 -17.98 -13.02 0.68
N PHE A 821 -18.58 -11.99 0.12
CA PHE A 821 -18.33 -10.61 0.55
C PHE A 821 -19.55 -9.73 0.30
N GLY A 822 -19.66 -8.67 1.09
CA GLY A 822 -20.77 -7.76 0.98
C GLY A 822 -20.52 -6.44 1.68
N MET A 823 -21.51 -5.55 1.58
CA MET A 823 -21.44 -4.20 2.14
C MET A 823 -20.20 -3.43 1.64
N ASN A 824 -19.85 -3.59 0.37
CA ASN A 824 -18.83 -2.79 -0.29
C ASN A 824 -19.49 -1.52 -0.84
N HIS A 825 -18.87 -0.35 -0.63
CA HIS A 825 -19.40 0.94 -1.01
C HIS A 825 -18.48 1.61 -2.03
N ILE A 826 -19.06 2.51 -2.81
CA ILE A 826 -18.30 3.36 -3.74
C ILE A 826 -17.48 4.38 -2.94
N ASP A 827 -16.34 4.81 -3.52
CA ASP A 827 -15.54 5.87 -2.93
C ASP A 827 -16.24 7.24 -3.12
N PRO A 828 -16.60 7.95 -2.03
CA PRO A 828 -17.40 9.16 -2.12
C PRO A 828 -16.58 10.37 -2.56
N ALA A 829 -17.11 11.20 -3.46
CA ALA A 829 -16.51 12.46 -3.87
C ALA A 829 -16.89 13.61 -2.91
N PRO A 830 -15.93 14.22 -2.18
CA PRO A 830 -16.21 15.31 -1.25
C PRO A 830 -16.88 16.53 -1.90
N ILE A 831 -16.53 16.83 -3.16
CA ILE A 831 -17.06 17.96 -3.92
C ILE A 831 -18.57 17.89 -4.07
N ARG A 832 -19.18 16.72 -4.19
CA ARG A 832 -20.64 16.59 -4.30
C ARG A 832 -21.35 16.99 -3.01
N ARG A 833 -20.65 16.92 -1.89
CA ARG A 833 -21.17 17.11 -0.52
C ARG A 833 -20.67 18.38 0.15
N LEU A 834 -20.22 19.39 -0.63
CA LEU A 834 -19.89 20.68 -0.08
C LEU A 834 -21.11 21.36 0.53
N ALA A 835 -20.91 22.08 1.61
CA ALA A 835 -21.99 22.80 2.31
C ALA A 835 -22.72 23.78 1.40
N SER A 836 -22.02 24.42 0.46
CA SER A 836 -22.59 25.28 -0.58
C SER A 836 -23.56 24.56 -1.52
N ASN A 837 -23.25 23.30 -1.88
CA ASN A 837 -24.15 22.50 -2.72
C ASN A 837 -25.41 22.12 -1.95
N TYR A 838 -25.27 21.77 -0.66
CA TYR A 838 -26.42 21.46 0.19
C TYR A 838 -27.30 22.68 0.41
N SER A 839 -26.73 23.88 0.59
CA SER A 839 -27.49 25.12 0.83
C SER A 839 -28.35 25.57 -0.36
N GLN A 840 -28.07 25.09 -1.58
CA GLN A 840 -28.85 25.35 -2.78
C GLN A 840 -30.12 24.50 -2.91
N VAL A 841 -30.31 23.54 -2.01
CA VAL A 841 -31.38 22.55 -2.07
C VAL A 841 -32.27 22.70 -0.84
N LEU A 842 -33.56 22.83 -1.08
CA LEU A 842 -34.55 22.85 0.02
C LEU A 842 -34.72 21.45 0.62
N SER A 843 -34.92 21.39 1.93
CA SER A 843 -35.32 20.13 2.59
C SER A 843 -36.70 19.67 2.11
N GLN A 844 -37.01 18.38 2.18
CA GLN A 844 -38.33 17.85 1.78
C GLN A 844 -39.47 18.55 2.53
N GLU A 845 -39.30 18.81 3.83
CA GLU A 845 -40.27 19.53 4.65
C GLU A 845 -40.52 20.98 4.17
N ALA A 846 -39.47 21.63 3.72
CA ALA A 846 -39.63 23.00 3.15
C ALA A 846 -40.33 22.97 1.78
N ILE A 847 -40.03 21.97 0.95
CA ILE A 847 -40.69 21.75 -0.35
C ILE A 847 -42.17 21.46 -0.16
N ASP A 848 -42.54 20.63 0.80
CA ASP A 848 -43.94 20.26 1.09
C ASP A 848 -44.80 21.47 1.53
N ARG A 849 -44.16 22.49 2.08
CA ARG A 849 -44.80 23.76 2.46
C ARG A 849 -44.95 24.77 1.29
N LEU A 850 -44.29 24.50 0.17
CA LEU A 850 -44.45 25.37 -1.02
C LEU A 850 -45.82 25.13 -1.67
N PRO A 851 -46.45 26.17 -2.23
CA PRO A 851 -47.68 26.02 -2.99
C PRO A 851 -47.44 25.15 -4.23
N GLU A 852 -48.45 24.37 -4.62
CA GLU A 852 -48.40 23.58 -5.85
C GLU A 852 -48.17 24.49 -7.07
N GLY A 853 -47.19 24.08 -7.91
CA GLY A 853 -46.83 24.84 -9.09
C GLY A 853 -45.38 24.59 -9.57
N PRO A 854 -44.94 25.29 -10.58
CA PRO A 854 -43.62 25.09 -11.18
C PRO A 854 -42.45 25.24 -10.19
N GLY A 855 -42.58 26.18 -9.22
CA GLY A 855 -41.54 26.40 -8.21
C GLY A 855 -41.32 25.20 -7.27
N ARG A 856 -42.46 24.55 -6.84
CA ARG A 856 -42.40 23.32 -6.03
C ARG A 856 -41.81 22.16 -6.85
N ALA A 857 -42.20 22.02 -8.11
CA ALA A 857 -41.66 20.97 -9.00
C ALA A 857 -40.17 21.15 -9.26
N ASP A 858 -39.67 22.38 -9.48
CA ASP A 858 -38.24 22.67 -9.65
C ASP A 858 -37.44 22.38 -8.36
N ALA A 859 -37.97 22.80 -7.21
CA ALA A 859 -37.34 22.52 -5.91
C ALA A 859 -37.27 21.01 -5.63
N GLN A 860 -38.34 20.26 -5.94
CA GLN A 860 -38.35 18.80 -5.81
C GLN A 860 -37.33 18.15 -6.75
N LYS A 861 -37.29 18.57 -8.02
CA LYS A 861 -36.31 18.06 -8.99
C LYS A 861 -34.88 18.28 -8.50
N LYS A 862 -34.54 19.45 -7.97
CA LYS A 862 -33.22 19.75 -7.42
C LYS A 862 -32.90 18.90 -6.19
N HIS A 863 -33.86 18.70 -5.30
CA HIS A 863 -33.73 17.85 -4.13
C HIS A 863 -33.42 16.39 -4.52
N ASP A 864 -34.21 15.85 -5.44
CA ASP A 864 -34.06 14.47 -5.92
C ASP A 864 -32.71 14.30 -6.65
N ALA A 865 -32.29 15.25 -7.45
CA ALA A 865 -30.99 15.26 -8.12
C ALA A 865 -29.82 15.29 -7.11
N TYR A 866 -29.91 16.14 -6.07
CA TYR A 866 -28.91 16.20 -5.02
C TYR A 866 -28.83 14.87 -4.26
N LYS A 867 -29.98 14.32 -3.88
CA LYS A 867 -30.06 13.02 -3.21
C LYS A 867 -29.49 11.90 -4.06
N LEU A 868 -29.81 11.86 -5.35
CA LEU A 868 -29.26 10.89 -6.30
C LEU A 868 -27.73 10.99 -6.38
N MET A 869 -27.16 12.18 -6.46
CA MET A 869 -25.73 12.39 -6.61
C MET A 869 -24.93 12.23 -5.31
N THR A 870 -25.57 12.35 -4.14
CA THR A 870 -24.90 12.33 -2.83
C THR A 870 -25.19 11.08 -2.01
N THR A 871 -26.18 10.27 -2.37
CA THR A 871 -26.38 8.96 -1.74
C THR A 871 -25.26 8.02 -2.14
N GLN A 872 -24.47 7.58 -1.17
CA GLN A 872 -23.36 6.68 -1.43
C GLN A 872 -23.87 5.32 -1.93
N GLU A 873 -23.39 4.91 -3.09
CA GLU A 873 -23.77 3.64 -3.69
C GLU A 873 -23.20 2.47 -2.90
N ARG A 874 -24.03 1.48 -2.58
CA ARG A 874 -23.65 0.19 -2.02
C ARG A 874 -23.71 -0.87 -3.12
N PHE A 875 -22.62 -1.61 -3.30
CA PHE A 875 -22.54 -2.68 -4.29
C PHE A 875 -23.26 -3.94 -3.82
N ALA A 876 -23.75 -4.72 -4.76
CA ALA A 876 -24.34 -6.03 -4.50
C ALA A 876 -23.30 -6.96 -3.84
N SER A 877 -23.78 -7.82 -2.94
CA SER A 877 -22.97 -8.88 -2.38
C SER A 877 -22.56 -9.90 -3.43
N GLY A 878 -21.37 -10.48 -3.31
CA GLY A 878 -20.83 -11.43 -4.27
C GLY A 878 -20.33 -12.70 -3.61
N CYS A 879 -20.21 -13.75 -4.43
CA CYS A 879 -19.60 -15.02 -4.08
C CYS A 879 -18.71 -15.48 -5.23
N THR A 880 -17.51 -15.97 -4.90
CA THR A 880 -16.58 -16.60 -5.85
C THR A 880 -16.13 -17.96 -5.34
N MET A 881 -15.62 -18.77 -6.23
CA MET A 881 -15.06 -20.08 -5.92
C MET A 881 -13.70 -20.22 -6.59
N ASP A 882 -12.69 -20.66 -5.83
CA ASP A 882 -11.32 -20.84 -6.29
C ASP A 882 -10.90 -22.30 -6.09
N LEU A 883 -10.28 -22.88 -7.11
CA LEU A 883 -9.77 -24.26 -7.09
C LEU A 883 -8.27 -24.26 -7.37
N SER A 884 -7.52 -25.05 -6.64
CA SER A 884 -6.10 -25.30 -6.95
C SER A 884 -5.72 -26.75 -6.78
N ILE A 885 -4.76 -27.17 -7.60
CA ILE A 885 -4.14 -28.49 -7.57
C ILE A 885 -2.64 -28.33 -7.71
N GLY A 886 -1.90 -29.04 -6.88
CA GLY A 886 -0.44 -29.06 -6.93
C GLY A 886 0.13 -30.45 -6.74
N LYS A 887 1.35 -30.67 -7.21
CA LYS A 887 2.11 -31.90 -7.05
C LYS A 887 3.58 -31.59 -6.83
N ILE A 888 4.18 -32.21 -5.80
CA ILE A 888 5.63 -32.25 -5.62
C ILE A 888 6.12 -33.63 -6.03
N ILE A 889 7.16 -33.66 -6.85
CA ILE A 889 7.88 -34.88 -7.27
C ILE A 889 9.32 -34.74 -6.80
N TYR A 890 9.72 -35.55 -5.85
CA TYR A 890 11.11 -35.66 -5.40
C TYR A 890 11.89 -36.60 -6.32
N LEU A 891 13.08 -36.15 -6.72
CA LEU A 891 14.00 -36.86 -7.57
C LEU A 891 15.30 -37.21 -6.77
N PRO A 892 16.11 -38.18 -7.22
CA PRO A 892 17.40 -38.46 -6.61
C PRO A 892 18.30 -37.22 -6.54
N GLY A 893 19.18 -37.12 -5.55
CA GLY A 893 20.12 -36.02 -5.40
C GLY A 893 19.50 -34.73 -4.85
N ARG A 894 18.39 -34.82 -4.09
CA ARG A 894 17.65 -33.71 -3.50
C ARG A 894 17.01 -32.75 -4.53
N GLN A 895 16.85 -33.22 -5.76
CA GLN A 895 16.15 -32.46 -6.81
C GLN A 895 14.64 -32.57 -6.62
N GLN A 896 13.91 -31.62 -7.15
CA GLN A 896 12.46 -31.51 -6.97
C GLN A 896 11.80 -30.84 -8.18
N ILE A 897 10.67 -31.41 -8.60
CA ILE A 897 9.78 -30.76 -9.58
C ILE A 897 8.47 -30.41 -8.87
N ASN A 898 8.04 -29.18 -8.98
CA ASN A 898 6.76 -28.73 -8.45
C ASN A 898 5.85 -28.30 -9.63
N PHE A 899 4.66 -28.86 -9.66
CA PHE A 899 3.58 -28.44 -10.54
C PHE A 899 2.47 -27.81 -9.70
N ASN A 900 1.91 -26.73 -10.21
CA ASN A 900 0.73 -26.11 -9.63
C ASN A 900 -0.17 -25.53 -10.71
N ALA A 901 -1.46 -25.74 -10.57
CA ALA A 901 -2.49 -25.13 -11.38
C ALA A 901 -3.57 -24.58 -10.46
N SER A 902 -4.00 -23.36 -10.73
CA SER A 902 -5.08 -22.73 -9.98
C SER A 902 -6.05 -22.01 -10.93
N VAL A 903 -7.30 -22.05 -10.55
CA VAL A 903 -8.40 -21.32 -11.21
C VAL A 903 -9.07 -20.49 -10.16
N GLN A 904 -9.12 -19.18 -10.35
CA GLN A 904 -9.85 -18.25 -9.50
C GLN A 904 -11.15 -17.84 -10.18
N ASN A 905 -12.17 -17.56 -9.37
CA ASN A 905 -13.50 -17.21 -9.83
C ASN A 905 -14.04 -18.26 -10.81
N LEU A 906 -14.04 -19.54 -10.39
CA LEU A 906 -14.54 -20.70 -11.17
C LEU A 906 -15.99 -20.50 -11.66
N LEU A 907 -16.77 -19.70 -10.92
CA LEU A 907 -18.15 -19.35 -11.30
C LEU A 907 -18.21 -18.31 -12.42
N ASN A 908 -17.10 -17.81 -12.92
CA ASN A 908 -16.96 -16.80 -13.98
C ASN A 908 -17.82 -15.55 -13.76
N LYS A 909 -17.93 -15.10 -12.52
CA LYS A 909 -18.66 -13.87 -12.17
C LYS A 909 -17.95 -12.65 -12.72
N ARG A 910 -18.63 -11.86 -13.57
CA ARG A 910 -18.13 -10.63 -14.19
C ARG A 910 -18.97 -9.40 -13.84
N ASP A 911 -20.10 -9.62 -13.22
CA ASP A 911 -21.07 -8.60 -12.77
C ASP A 911 -20.75 -8.00 -11.40
N ILE A 912 -19.77 -8.56 -10.69
CA ILE A 912 -19.36 -8.09 -9.37
C ILE A 912 -18.56 -6.80 -9.49
N ARG A 913 -19.06 -5.71 -8.89
CA ARG A 913 -18.33 -4.44 -8.76
C ARG A 913 -17.29 -4.57 -7.67
N THR A 914 -16.01 -4.40 -8.02
CA THR A 914 -14.88 -4.54 -7.10
C THR A 914 -14.44 -3.23 -6.47
N GLY A 915 -14.85 -2.12 -7.05
CA GLY A 915 -14.57 -0.77 -6.62
C GLY A 915 -15.12 0.25 -7.61
N GLY A 916 -14.81 1.48 -7.38
CA GLY A 916 -15.24 2.61 -8.19
C GLY A 916 -15.24 3.88 -7.36
N TYR A 917 -15.55 4.97 -7.99
CA TYR A 917 -15.62 6.27 -7.35
C TYR A 917 -16.74 7.11 -7.95
N GLU A 918 -17.26 8.01 -7.14
CA GLU A 918 -18.14 9.07 -7.62
C GLU A 918 -17.30 10.06 -8.42
N GLN A 919 -17.77 10.46 -9.61
CA GLN A 919 -17.07 11.50 -10.36
C GLN A 919 -17.04 12.81 -9.56
N GLY A 920 -15.88 13.50 -9.55
CA GLY A 920 -15.68 14.79 -8.88
C GLY A 920 -16.42 15.94 -9.57
N ARG A 921 -17.71 15.73 -9.89
CA ARG A 921 -18.57 16.69 -10.60
C ARG A 921 -19.97 16.67 -10.01
N ILE A 922 -20.63 17.81 -9.99
CA ILE A 922 -22.03 17.95 -9.57
C ILE A 922 -22.80 18.80 -10.58
N ASN A 923 -23.98 18.33 -11.00
CA ASN A 923 -24.92 19.11 -11.81
C ASN A 923 -26.34 18.72 -11.43
N LEU A 924 -27.03 19.60 -10.73
CA LEU A 924 -28.38 19.34 -10.23
C LEU A 924 -29.47 19.44 -11.32
N LEU A 925 -29.13 19.97 -12.50
CA LEU A 925 -30.07 20.03 -13.63
C LEU A 925 -30.04 18.73 -14.45
N TYR A 926 -28.86 18.12 -14.58
CA TYR A 926 -28.60 16.90 -15.37
C TYR A 926 -27.71 15.93 -14.58
N PRO A 927 -28.22 15.33 -13.50
CA PRO A 927 -27.43 14.49 -12.60
C PRO A 927 -26.93 13.21 -13.28
N GLU A 928 -27.66 12.70 -14.28
CA GLU A 928 -27.35 11.48 -15.04
C GLU A 928 -26.06 11.61 -15.87
N ASN A 929 -25.65 12.85 -16.23
CA ASN A 929 -24.42 13.08 -17.01
C ASN A 929 -23.15 12.66 -16.26
N PHE A 930 -23.21 12.61 -14.94
CA PHE A 930 -22.03 12.33 -14.08
C PHE A 930 -22.25 11.11 -13.20
N GLY A 931 -22.74 10.02 -13.81
CA GLY A 931 -22.90 8.73 -13.14
C GLY A 931 -21.59 8.22 -12.55
N ASN A 932 -21.70 7.35 -11.58
CA ASN A 932 -20.55 6.73 -10.93
C ASN A 932 -19.72 5.88 -11.89
N LYS A 933 -18.42 5.85 -11.70
CA LYS A 933 -17.51 4.98 -12.46
C LYS A 933 -17.15 3.74 -11.65
N HIS A 934 -17.14 2.59 -12.32
CA HIS A 934 -17.00 1.29 -11.67
C HIS A 934 -15.84 0.49 -12.25
N PHE A 935 -15.30 -0.39 -11.39
CA PHE A 935 -14.44 -1.50 -11.77
C PHE A 935 -15.16 -2.81 -11.46
N TYR A 936 -14.96 -3.78 -12.34
CA TYR A 936 -15.60 -5.09 -12.26
C TYR A 936 -14.59 -6.22 -12.12
N MET A 937 -15.04 -7.33 -11.58
CA MET A 937 -14.27 -8.55 -11.53
C MET A 937 -13.97 -9.08 -12.94
N GLN A 938 -12.75 -9.55 -13.15
CA GLN A 938 -12.26 -9.98 -14.47
C GLN A 938 -12.82 -11.32 -14.96
N GLY A 939 -13.67 -11.99 -14.22
CA GLY A 939 -14.18 -13.31 -14.56
C GLY A 939 -13.21 -14.43 -14.17
N ILE A 940 -13.34 -15.59 -14.80
CA ILE A 940 -12.47 -16.75 -14.54
C ILE A 940 -11.02 -16.43 -14.94
N ASN A 941 -10.09 -16.72 -14.05
CA ASN A 941 -8.67 -16.64 -14.38
C ASN A 941 -7.91 -17.84 -13.84
N PHE A 942 -6.89 -18.25 -14.59
CA PHE A 942 -6.04 -19.39 -14.25
C PHE A 942 -4.58 -18.97 -14.10
N PHE A 943 -3.85 -19.79 -13.37
CA PHE A 943 -2.40 -19.72 -13.24
C PHE A 943 -1.85 -21.13 -13.20
N ILE A 944 -0.91 -21.44 -14.08
CA ILE A 944 -0.21 -22.72 -14.15
C ILE A 944 1.27 -22.44 -13.95
N ASN A 945 1.90 -23.23 -13.11
CA ASN A 945 3.31 -23.08 -12.74
C ASN A 945 4.03 -24.42 -12.69
N ALA A 946 5.21 -24.47 -13.27
CA ALA A 946 6.15 -25.58 -13.16
C ALA A 946 7.50 -25.05 -12.70
N SER A 947 8.08 -25.66 -11.68
CA SER A 947 9.42 -25.31 -11.20
C SER A 947 10.29 -26.55 -10.98
N TYR A 948 11.56 -26.43 -11.36
CA TYR A 948 12.59 -27.45 -11.14
C TYR A 948 13.65 -26.88 -10.21
N LEU A 949 13.92 -27.61 -9.14
CA LEU A 949 14.92 -27.29 -8.11
C LEU A 949 16.02 -28.36 -8.19
N PHE A 950 17.31 -27.91 -8.16
CA PHE A 950 18.47 -28.79 -8.29
C PHE A 950 19.65 -28.34 -7.45
#